data_9a57dd9e487248c6bc270e8b43469b58
#
_entry.id   9a57dd9e487248c6bc270e8b43469b58
#
_cell.length_a   1.000
_cell.length_b   1.000
_cell.length_c   1.000
_cell.angle_alpha   90.00
_cell.angle_beta   90.00
_cell.angle_gamma   90.00
#
_symmetry.space_group_name_H-M   'P 1'
#
loop_
_entity.id
_entity.type
_entity.pdbx_description
1 polymer ?
#
loop_
_entity_poly.entity_id
_entity_poly.type
_entity_poly.pdbx_seq_one_letter_code
_entity_poly.pdbx_strand_id
1 'polypeptide(L)'
;MRNLFTLILLSTTFYIQSQTKAVGTYKEYFQEGSYLLLEDNFIQAQENFESAYAIDSTSSNINYMLGVCYLHSALQKPKAEYYLEKAVKNVSRTYRTDDPSEKAAAPLSHLYYGEALHINYKFDEAILQYDEFKKYVSAKDKEWMKLVVRHKETAAYAKELTSYPMNVQITNLGDSVNSQYPDYSPVLSADERMLIFTTRRPNTTGGFKELNGLYNEDVVVSYKDDNGKWSSPQSISPNINTNSMDAVINLSPDGQTLILYKDGGEGMAGNIYYSNFDGKDWTSLKEFGSDVNSKYQESHACLSADGNVLFFVSDRPGGYGGKDIYRCLKLPNGIWSKALNMGPSINTEYDEDGAFIHPDGITFFFSSNGHKTMGGYDIFFATLNPDNKFSEVTNLGYPINTTDDDIYFVTSPDGKRSYLSSAKDGGYGEKDIYMISIPGAKEKPLALFKGQIIPAEGEKLPDDITVIVKDKQTGEIVGSYRPKLINGTFATILPPGKEYNFSYQAPAGEEFYNEDVFVTGDLTYQEIAREVNLEPVKLSGKIAAKKKTITLSPVVLDNSKSKKPAIGSKIILQEIGGEAQTINAGAQGKYDVVNLKPEKKYTIVAEVNGKRSAVADLSTVGLKSGKVINQILYVDGGTAETAAAKEILMDVAVKNSKTKKGIANALVTLTDADGNKTDATTDEKGNAKGIVLNAGTKYKVIAISDASTSEETAFTTPAKSAKPISKTLLIGQPAIANNSNNTNTSTDVPSDLPPSEYEFYFTYNKKKINDADAIWTNFIDKVVELSKQKTVSVKINSSASRVPSRRGNKNLASARAKKLQTSIKEAVAAKGGDVSKLKFTRSAKVGGPKYRGDFNIGRKKYEKFQFVKAKAS
;
A
#
# COMPACT_ATOMS: atom_id res chain seq x y z
N MET A 1 -32.35 -27.96 -71.59
CA MET A 1 -30.90 -28.23 -71.57
C MET A 1 -30.39 -28.12 -70.16
N ARG A 2 -30.06 -29.25 -69.63
CA ARG A 2 -29.64 -29.46 -68.23
C ARG A 2 -28.20 -28.95 -68.06
N ASN A 3 -27.94 -28.12 -67.04
CA ASN A 3 -26.57 -27.94 -66.54
C ASN A 3 -26.51 -28.33 -65.06
N LEU A 4 -25.73 -29.34 -64.85
CA LEU A 4 -25.37 -29.97 -63.61
C LEU A 4 -24.41 -29.04 -62.85
N PHE A 5 -24.76 -28.54 -61.67
CA PHE A 5 -23.83 -27.94 -60.76
C PHE A 5 -23.32 -29.00 -59.80
N THR A 6 -22.04 -29.34 -59.96
CA THR A 6 -21.31 -30.23 -59.05
C THR A 6 -20.85 -29.40 -57.85
N LEU A 7 -21.44 -29.64 -56.70
CA LEU A 7 -21.02 -29.04 -55.43
C LEU A 7 -19.82 -29.84 -54.90
N ILE A 8 -18.62 -29.23 -54.91
CA ILE A 8 -17.44 -29.79 -54.28
C ILE A 8 -17.52 -29.35 -52.78
N LEU A 9 -17.83 -30.32 -51.92
CA LEU A 9 -17.71 -30.16 -50.48
C LEU A 9 -16.21 -30.29 -50.12
N LEU A 10 -15.56 -29.19 -49.85
CA LEU A 10 -14.26 -29.17 -49.17
C LEU A 10 -14.50 -29.40 -47.68
N SER A 11 -14.35 -30.64 -47.26
CA SER A 11 -14.25 -30.96 -45.83
C SER A 11 -12.89 -30.53 -45.32
N THR A 12 -12.81 -29.35 -44.74
CA THR A 12 -11.69 -28.96 -43.90
C THR A 12 -11.82 -29.70 -42.58
N THR A 13 -11.17 -30.83 -42.50
CA THR A 13 -10.88 -31.49 -41.21
C THR A 13 -9.99 -30.57 -40.41
N PHE A 14 -10.57 -29.86 -39.46
CA PHE A 14 -9.82 -29.29 -38.35
C PHE A 14 -9.21 -30.45 -37.58
N TYR A 15 -7.92 -30.67 -37.76
CA TYR A 15 -7.11 -31.43 -36.82
C TYR A 15 -7.05 -30.61 -35.54
N ILE A 16 -7.95 -30.89 -34.62
CA ILE A 16 -7.74 -30.56 -33.21
C ILE A 16 -6.59 -31.49 -32.80
N GLN A 17 -5.39 -30.92 -32.79
CA GLN A 17 -4.24 -31.54 -32.15
C GLN A 17 -4.53 -31.42 -30.63
N SER A 18 -5.33 -32.35 -30.11
CA SER A 18 -5.29 -32.64 -28.70
C SER A 18 -3.86 -33.08 -28.45
N GLN A 19 -3.08 -32.22 -27.78
CA GLN A 19 -1.90 -32.70 -27.11
C GLN A 19 -2.40 -33.78 -26.16
N THR A 20 -2.23 -35.05 -26.55
CA THR A 20 -2.35 -36.15 -25.63
C THR A 20 -1.27 -35.92 -24.59
N LYS A 21 -1.66 -35.31 -23.44
CA LYS A 21 -0.86 -35.27 -22.22
C LYS A 21 -0.37 -36.70 -22.06
N ALA A 22 0.94 -36.93 -22.09
CA ALA A 22 1.51 -38.24 -21.85
C ALA A 22 0.85 -38.78 -20.58
N VAL A 23 0.24 -39.94 -20.64
CA VAL A 23 -0.50 -40.53 -19.50
C VAL A 23 0.55 -40.85 -18.45
N GLY A 24 0.67 -39.96 -17.46
CA GLY A 24 1.55 -40.13 -16.30
C GLY A 24 0.99 -41.22 -15.37
N THR A 25 1.82 -41.71 -14.51
CA THR A 25 1.42 -42.65 -13.44
C THR A 25 0.81 -41.90 -12.26
N TYR A 26 0.00 -42.57 -11.45
CA TYR A 26 -0.51 -42.04 -10.18
C TYR A 26 0.61 -41.38 -9.34
N LYS A 27 1.77 -42.05 -9.30
CA LYS A 27 2.94 -41.57 -8.54
C LYS A 27 3.46 -40.21 -9.07
N GLU A 28 3.56 -40.06 -10.37
CA GLU A 28 4.04 -38.84 -11.01
C GLU A 28 3.05 -37.66 -10.75
N TYR A 29 1.78 -37.89 -11.02
CA TYR A 29 0.75 -36.88 -10.78
C TYR A 29 0.66 -36.49 -9.29
N PHE A 30 0.70 -37.48 -8.39
CA PHE A 30 0.65 -37.21 -6.96
C PHE A 30 1.88 -36.41 -6.48
N GLN A 31 3.07 -36.74 -6.96
CA GLN A 31 4.30 -36.04 -6.56
C GLN A 31 4.36 -34.61 -7.11
N GLU A 32 3.94 -34.42 -8.37
CA GLU A 32 3.86 -33.09 -8.98
C GLU A 32 2.79 -32.23 -8.29
N GLY A 33 1.58 -32.78 -8.07
CA GLY A 33 0.53 -32.10 -7.31
C GLY A 33 0.98 -31.71 -5.90
N SER A 34 1.66 -32.61 -5.19
CA SER A 34 2.22 -32.31 -3.86
C SER A 34 3.29 -31.23 -3.92
N TYR A 35 4.09 -31.20 -4.96
CA TYR A 35 5.09 -30.15 -5.16
C TYR A 35 4.41 -28.79 -5.38
N LEU A 36 3.42 -28.73 -6.27
CA LEU A 36 2.67 -27.52 -6.61
C LEU A 36 1.88 -26.99 -5.41
N LEU A 37 1.27 -27.88 -4.62
CA LEU A 37 0.57 -27.53 -3.39
C LEU A 37 1.49 -26.81 -2.39
N LEU A 38 2.76 -27.17 -2.37
CA LEU A 38 3.76 -26.55 -1.50
C LEU A 38 4.28 -25.20 -2.04
N GLU A 39 4.09 -24.95 -3.33
CA GLU A 39 4.35 -23.64 -3.95
C GLU A 39 3.13 -22.70 -3.88
N ASP A 40 2.10 -23.09 -3.12
CA ASP A 40 0.80 -22.40 -3.06
C ASP A 40 0.09 -22.32 -4.43
N ASN A 41 0.49 -23.16 -5.38
CA ASN A 41 -0.11 -23.23 -6.71
C ASN A 41 -1.26 -24.25 -6.71
N PHE A 42 -2.36 -23.88 -6.04
CA PHE A 42 -3.52 -24.76 -5.83
C PHE A 42 -4.20 -25.19 -7.14
N ILE A 43 -4.23 -24.32 -8.14
CA ILE A 43 -4.88 -24.62 -9.44
C ILE A 43 -4.16 -25.75 -10.16
N GLN A 44 -2.85 -25.64 -10.35
CA GLN A 44 -2.09 -26.69 -11.02
C GLN A 44 -1.94 -27.93 -10.15
N ALA A 45 -1.89 -27.78 -8.82
CA ALA A 45 -1.91 -28.91 -7.90
C ALA A 45 -3.22 -29.69 -8.03
N GLN A 46 -4.37 -28.99 -8.11
CA GLN A 46 -5.68 -29.60 -8.34
C GLN A 46 -5.71 -30.43 -9.62
N GLU A 47 -5.28 -29.88 -10.76
CA GLU A 47 -5.24 -30.59 -12.06
C GLU A 47 -4.45 -31.90 -11.97
N ASN A 48 -3.31 -31.89 -11.28
CA ASN A 48 -2.50 -33.08 -11.10
C ASN A 48 -3.15 -34.08 -10.15
N PHE A 49 -3.75 -33.63 -9.05
CA PHE A 49 -4.47 -34.52 -8.14
C PHE A 49 -5.75 -35.06 -8.75
N GLU A 50 -6.44 -34.35 -9.62
CA GLU A 50 -7.57 -34.89 -10.38
C GLU A 50 -7.11 -35.98 -11.35
N SER A 51 -5.95 -35.84 -11.99
CA SER A 51 -5.36 -36.87 -12.82
C SER A 51 -4.97 -38.12 -12.01
N ALA A 52 -4.42 -37.91 -10.79
CA ALA A 52 -4.15 -39.02 -9.87
C ALA A 52 -5.45 -39.69 -9.37
N TYR A 53 -6.47 -38.90 -9.05
CA TYR A 53 -7.80 -39.36 -8.61
C TYR A 53 -8.49 -40.21 -9.68
N ALA A 54 -8.35 -39.85 -10.95
CA ALA A 54 -8.89 -40.63 -12.07
C ALA A 54 -8.27 -42.04 -12.15
N ILE A 55 -7.05 -42.21 -11.63
CA ILE A 55 -6.39 -43.54 -11.56
C ILE A 55 -6.81 -44.30 -10.30
N ASP A 56 -6.90 -43.60 -9.13
CA ASP A 56 -7.32 -44.23 -7.87
C ASP A 56 -8.15 -43.25 -7.01
N SER A 57 -9.45 -43.31 -7.18
CA SER A 57 -10.41 -42.49 -6.43
C SER A 57 -10.69 -43.00 -5.02
N THR A 58 -10.21 -44.19 -4.65
CA THR A 58 -10.52 -44.83 -3.37
C THR A 58 -9.56 -44.43 -2.24
N SER A 59 -8.42 -43.87 -2.58
CA SER A 59 -7.41 -43.41 -1.62
C SER A 59 -7.92 -42.22 -0.82
N SER A 60 -8.03 -42.32 0.51
CA SER A 60 -8.36 -41.19 1.39
C SER A 60 -7.31 -40.09 1.31
N ASN A 61 -6.05 -40.42 0.97
CA ASN A 61 -4.99 -39.44 0.81
C ASN A 61 -5.24 -38.53 -0.40
N ILE A 62 -5.58 -39.08 -1.58
CA ILE A 62 -5.85 -38.23 -2.76
C ILE A 62 -7.10 -37.39 -2.57
N ASN A 63 -8.13 -37.95 -1.92
CA ASN A 63 -9.32 -37.18 -1.57
C ASN A 63 -8.99 -36.02 -0.60
N TYR A 64 -8.10 -36.24 0.36
CA TYR A 64 -7.60 -35.19 1.25
C TYR A 64 -6.89 -34.08 0.48
N MET A 65 -5.98 -34.41 -0.44
CA MET A 65 -5.24 -33.44 -1.26
C MET A 65 -6.17 -32.61 -2.15
N LEU A 66 -7.15 -33.25 -2.78
CA LEU A 66 -8.16 -32.55 -3.59
C LEU A 66 -9.03 -31.65 -2.72
N GLY A 67 -9.47 -32.12 -1.56
CA GLY A 67 -10.24 -31.31 -0.63
C GLY A 67 -9.50 -30.04 -0.21
N VAL A 68 -8.19 -30.14 0.05
CA VAL A 68 -7.34 -28.98 0.34
C VAL A 68 -7.27 -28.00 -0.85
N CYS A 69 -7.08 -28.52 -2.07
CA CYS A 69 -7.04 -27.66 -3.26
C CYS A 69 -8.38 -26.92 -3.46
N TYR A 70 -9.50 -27.63 -3.32
CA TYR A 70 -10.82 -27.02 -3.49
C TYR A 70 -11.13 -25.97 -2.43
N LEU A 71 -10.71 -26.14 -1.16
CA LEU A 71 -10.86 -25.11 -0.13
C LEU A 71 -10.11 -23.82 -0.45
N HIS A 72 -9.04 -23.89 -1.26
CA HIS A 72 -8.29 -22.72 -1.71
C HIS A 72 -8.74 -22.21 -3.10
N SER A 73 -9.77 -22.81 -3.69
CA SER A 73 -10.39 -22.32 -4.93
C SER A 73 -11.45 -21.28 -4.60
N ALA A 74 -11.41 -20.12 -5.20
CA ALA A 74 -12.36 -19.06 -4.89
C ALA A 74 -13.82 -19.44 -5.24
N LEU A 75 -14.06 -20.13 -6.38
CA LEU A 75 -15.42 -20.46 -6.84
C LEU A 75 -15.84 -21.90 -6.52
N GLN A 76 -14.93 -22.76 -6.12
CA GLN A 76 -15.20 -24.19 -5.99
C GLN A 76 -15.05 -24.74 -4.57
N LYS A 77 -14.88 -23.84 -3.57
CA LYS A 77 -14.78 -24.22 -2.16
C LYS A 77 -15.87 -25.20 -1.72
N PRO A 78 -17.16 -25.05 -2.12
CA PRO A 78 -18.20 -25.99 -1.75
C PRO A 78 -17.94 -27.44 -2.16
N LYS A 79 -17.18 -27.67 -3.26
CA LYS A 79 -16.83 -29.03 -3.72
C LYS A 79 -15.85 -29.76 -2.79
N ALA A 80 -15.15 -29.03 -1.92
CA ALA A 80 -14.21 -29.61 -0.97
C ALA A 80 -14.89 -30.64 -0.06
N GLU A 81 -16.16 -30.40 0.31
CA GLU A 81 -16.95 -31.29 1.15
C GLU A 81 -16.99 -32.71 0.61
N TYR A 82 -17.27 -32.88 -0.69
CA TYR A 82 -17.36 -34.21 -1.32
C TYR A 82 -16.06 -35.02 -1.19
N TYR A 83 -14.93 -34.37 -1.35
CA TYR A 83 -13.64 -35.05 -1.24
C TYR A 83 -13.23 -35.28 0.22
N LEU A 84 -13.45 -34.30 1.07
CA LEU A 84 -13.07 -34.38 2.48
C LEU A 84 -13.93 -35.38 3.26
N GLU A 85 -15.22 -35.52 2.91
CA GLU A 85 -16.07 -36.60 3.44
C GLU A 85 -15.46 -37.99 3.18
N LYS A 86 -14.87 -38.19 1.99
CA LYS A 86 -14.20 -39.46 1.67
C LYS A 86 -12.85 -39.58 2.38
N ALA A 87 -12.14 -38.46 2.53
CA ALA A 87 -10.83 -38.41 3.17
C ALA A 87 -10.89 -38.87 4.63
N VAL A 88 -11.91 -38.42 5.39
CA VAL A 88 -12.02 -38.76 6.82
C VAL A 88 -12.41 -40.22 7.12
N LYS A 89 -12.76 -41.02 6.11
CA LYS A 89 -13.12 -42.45 6.30
C LYS A 89 -11.93 -43.31 6.69
N ASN A 90 -10.69 -42.88 6.38
CA ASN A 90 -9.46 -43.59 6.77
C ASN A 90 -8.36 -42.58 7.11
N VAL A 91 -8.20 -42.28 8.40
CA VAL A 91 -7.25 -41.28 8.92
C VAL A 91 -6.15 -41.96 9.73
N SER A 92 -4.90 -41.60 9.50
CA SER A 92 -3.74 -42.18 10.17
C SER A 92 -3.00 -41.16 11.04
N ARG A 93 -2.75 -41.52 12.33
CA ARG A 93 -1.86 -40.73 13.22
C ARG A 93 -0.39 -40.76 12.75
N THR A 94 -0.03 -41.79 11.96
CA THR A 94 1.33 -41.99 11.44
C THR A 94 1.41 -41.63 9.96
N TYR A 95 0.49 -40.77 9.49
CA TYR A 95 0.40 -40.29 8.12
C TYR A 95 1.77 -39.90 7.54
N ARG A 96 2.01 -40.32 6.32
CA ARG A 96 3.25 -40.08 5.59
C ARG A 96 3.01 -39.09 4.45
N THR A 97 3.37 -37.86 4.71
CA THR A 97 3.25 -36.80 3.71
C THR A 97 4.13 -37.12 2.50
N ASP A 98 3.62 -36.82 1.31
CA ASP A 98 4.24 -36.98 -0.03
C ASP A 98 4.62 -38.42 -0.38
N ASP A 99 4.10 -39.38 0.32
CA ASP A 99 4.26 -40.79 -0.05
C ASP A 99 3.08 -41.16 -0.95
N PRO A 100 3.28 -41.38 -2.27
CA PRO A 100 2.20 -41.76 -3.18
C PRO A 100 1.63 -43.14 -2.87
N SER A 101 2.28 -43.92 -2.01
CA SER A 101 1.77 -45.23 -1.54
C SER A 101 0.90 -45.11 -0.29
N GLU A 102 0.84 -43.90 0.36
CA GLU A 102 -0.01 -43.66 1.50
C GLU A 102 -1.49 -43.61 1.07
N LYS A 103 -2.32 -44.40 1.73
CA LYS A 103 -3.74 -44.52 1.42
C LYS A 103 -4.62 -43.81 2.45
N ALA A 104 -4.14 -43.61 3.66
CA ALA A 104 -4.86 -42.92 4.70
C ALA A 104 -4.67 -41.37 4.56
N ALA A 105 -5.65 -40.61 4.98
CA ALA A 105 -5.57 -39.17 5.08
C ALA A 105 -4.84 -38.69 6.35
N ALA A 106 -4.37 -37.47 6.35
CA ALA A 106 -3.83 -36.83 7.54
C ALA A 106 -4.95 -36.52 8.57
N PRO A 107 -4.66 -36.46 9.88
CA PRO A 107 -5.63 -36.00 10.88
C PRO A 107 -6.24 -34.62 10.57
N LEU A 108 -5.53 -33.75 9.87
CA LEU A 108 -6.02 -32.46 9.39
C LEU A 108 -7.22 -32.56 8.47
N SER A 109 -7.46 -33.71 7.85
CA SER A 109 -8.67 -33.93 7.03
C SER A 109 -9.97 -33.66 7.79
N HIS A 110 -10.01 -33.93 9.11
CA HIS A 110 -11.16 -33.56 9.93
C HIS A 110 -11.31 -32.04 10.10
N LEU A 111 -10.21 -31.30 10.30
CA LEU A 111 -10.25 -29.85 10.37
C LEU A 111 -10.78 -29.25 9.06
N TYR A 112 -10.17 -29.62 7.95
CA TYR A 112 -10.58 -29.13 6.63
C TYR A 112 -11.97 -29.59 6.21
N TYR A 113 -12.40 -30.79 6.65
CA TYR A 113 -13.78 -31.21 6.44
C TYR A 113 -14.75 -30.34 7.24
N GLY A 114 -14.40 -29.99 8.48
CA GLY A 114 -15.15 -28.99 9.25
C GLY A 114 -15.24 -27.65 8.54
N GLU A 115 -14.15 -27.16 7.96
CA GLU A 115 -14.13 -25.91 7.17
C GLU A 115 -15.03 -26.03 5.92
N ALA A 116 -14.96 -27.14 5.18
CA ALA A 116 -15.80 -27.37 4.01
C ALA A 116 -17.30 -27.42 4.37
N LEU A 117 -17.65 -28.10 5.47
CA LEU A 117 -19.01 -28.10 6.00
C LEU A 117 -19.46 -26.70 6.43
N HIS A 118 -18.58 -25.91 7.05
CA HIS A 118 -18.84 -24.55 7.44
C HIS A 118 -19.16 -23.67 6.21
N ILE A 119 -18.32 -23.74 5.17
CA ILE A 119 -18.55 -23.05 3.89
C ILE A 119 -19.92 -23.40 3.31
N ASN A 120 -20.37 -24.65 3.45
CA ASN A 120 -21.66 -25.15 2.99
C ASN A 120 -22.81 -24.94 3.99
N TYR A 121 -22.63 -24.06 5.00
CA TYR A 121 -23.63 -23.72 6.01
C TYR A 121 -24.09 -24.90 6.87
N LYS A 122 -23.30 -25.98 6.98
CA LYS A 122 -23.55 -27.16 7.80
C LYS A 122 -22.82 -27.05 9.14
N PHE A 123 -23.22 -26.08 9.94
CA PHE A 123 -22.48 -25.66 11.13
C PHE A 123 -22.37 -26.70 12.23
N ASP A 124 -23.46 -27.46 12.48
CA ASP A 124 -23.48 -28.52 13.52
C ASP A 124 -22.54 -29.66 13.15
N GLU A 125 -22.53 -30.06 11.88
CA GLU A 125 -21.65 -31.09 11.34
C GLU A 125 -20.18 -30.59 11.33
N ALA A 126 -19.96 -29.33 11.04
CA ALA A 126 -18.64 -28.71 11.11
C ALA A 126 -18.06 -28.80 12.54
N ILE A 127 -18.85 -28.44 13.55
CA ILE A 127 -18.47 -28.52 14.96
C ILE A 127 -18.08 -29.95 15.33
N LEU A 128 -18.84 -30.95 14.87
CA LEU A 128 -18.50 -32.36 15.11
C LEU A 128 -17.14 -32.73 14.51
N GLN A 129 -16.81 -32.24 13.32
CA GLN A 129 -15.54 -32.52 12.68
C GLN A 129 -14.38 -31.81 13.41
N TYR A 130 -14.58 -30.63 13.92
CA TYR A 130 -13.58 -29.95 14.76
C TYR A 130 -13.33 -30.72 16.07
N ASP A 131 -14.37 -31.32 16.65
CA ASP A 131 -14.22 -32.20 17.83
C ASP A 131 -13.53 -33.53 17.49
N GLU A 132 -13.76 -34.12 16.31
CA GLU A 132 -12.98 -35.27 15.83
C GLU A 132 -11.50 -34.91 15.66
N PHE A 133 -11.19 -33.75 15.02
CA PHE A 133 -9.81 -33.29 14.88
C PHE A 133 -9.12 -33.11 16.24
N LYS A 134 -9.83 -32.53 17.22
CA LYS A 134 -9.33 -32.33 18.58
C LYS A 134 -8.79 -33.60 19.23
N LYS A 135 -9.33 -34.79 18.93
CA LYS A 135 -8.85 -36.07 19.44
C LYS A 135 -7.43 -36.42 18.97
N TYR A 136 -6.97 -35.79 17.90
CA TYR A 136 -5.60 -35.96 17.36
C TYR A 136 -4.62 -34.91 17.87
N VAL A 137 -5.12 -33.83 18.47
CA VAL A 137 -4.33 -32.71 18.99
C VAL A 137 -3.89 -33.00 20.41
N SER A 138 -2.62 -32.72 20.71
CA SER A 138 -2.12 -32.82 22.08
C SER A 138 -2.69 -31.68 22.94
N ALA A 139 -3.14 -31.97 24.14
CA ALA A 139 -3.57 -30.94 25.10
C ALA A 139 -2.46 -29.93 25.46
N LYS A 140 -1.18 -30.25 25.17
CA LYS A 140 -0.04 -29.37 25.36
C LYS A 140 0.18 -28.41 24.17
N ASP A 141 -0.44 -28.66 23.04
CA ASP A 141 -0.35 -27.83 21.86
C ASP A 141 -1.45 -26.75 21.90
N LYS A 142 -1.13 -25.67 22.59
CA LYS A 142 -2.07 -24.58 22.85
C LYS A 142 -2.57 -23.89 21.57
N GLU A 143 -1.71 -23.80 20.55
CA GLU A 143 -2.07 -23.15 19.27
C GLU A 143 -3.18 -23.91 18.56
N TRP A 144 -3.03 -25.23 18.42
CA TRP A 144 -4.07 -26.06 17.81
C TRP A 144 -5.36 -26.12 18.63
N MET A 145 -5.23 -26.14 19.95
CA MET A 145 -6.41 -26.13 20.82
C MET A 145 -7.17 -24.81 20.69
N LYS A 146 -6.45 -23.67 20.59
CA LYS A 146 -7.05 -22.36 20.36
C LYS A 146 -7.75 -22.30 19.00
N LEU A 147 -7.12 -22.83 17.96
CA LEU A 147 -7.70 -22.88 16.62
C LEU A 147 -9.02 -23.68 16.61
N VAL A 148 -9.04 -24.86 17.21
CA VAL A 148 -10.29 -25.66 17.31
C VAL A 148 -11.40 -24.90 18.03
N VAL A 149 -11.07 -24.23 19.14
CA VAL A 149 -12.06 -23.40 19.87
C VAL A 149 -12.58 -22.30 18.94
N ARG A 150 -11.67 -21.58 18.27
CA ARG A 150 -12.07 -20.49 17.36
C ARG A 150 -13.00 -20.95 16.25
N HIS A 151 -12.68 -22.05 15.54
CA HIS A 151 -13.56 -22.58 14.49
C HIS A 151 -14.95 -22.97 15.01
N LYS A 152 -15.01 -23.54 16.21
CA LYS A 152 -16.31 -23.88 16.83
C LYS A 152 -17.12 -22.64 17.20
N GLU A 153 -16.49 -21.61 17.75
CA GLU A 153 -17.11 -20.32 18.06
C GLU A 153 -17.62 -19.64 16.79
N THR A 154 -16.80 -19.61 15.73
CA THR A 154 -17.17 -19.06 14.42
C THR A 154 -18.38 -19.81 13.84
N ALA A 155 -18.38 -21.14 13.85
CA ALA A 155 -19.50 -21.94 13.35
C ALA A 155 -20.80 -21.73 14.17
N ALA A 156 -20.68 -21.62 15.48
CA ALA A 156 -21.85 -21.35 16.34
C ALA A 156 -22.41 -19.95 16.08
N TYR A 157 -21.55 -18.94 15.90
CA TYR A 157 -21.97 -17.58 15.61
C TYR A 157 -22.54 -17.44 14.19
N ALA A 158 -21.95 -18.12 13.20
CA ALA A 158 -22.50 -18.19 11.85
C ALA A 158 -23.91 -18.77 11.83
N LYS A 159 -24.15 -19.84 12.61
CA LYS A 159 -25.49 -20.41 12.79
C LYS A 159 -26.50 -19.41 13.40
N GLU A 160 -26.01 -18.60 14.35
CA GLU A 160 -26.83 -17.54 14.95
C GLU A 160 -27.21 -16.48 13.91
N LEU A 161 -26.20 -15.91 13.20
CA LEU A 161 -26.42 -14.85 12.22
C LEU A 161 -27.31 -15.29 11.04
N THR A 162 -27.13 -16.52 10.55
CA THR A 162 -27.96 -17.05 9.46
C THR A 162 -29.38 -17.30 9.85
N SER A 163 -29.68 -17.45 11.16
CA SER A 163 -31.04 -17.56 11.68
C SER A 163 -31.83 -16.25 11.71
N TYR A 164 -31.10 -15.12 11.62
CA TYR A 164 -31.65 -13.76 11.62
C TYR A 164 -31.08 -12.93 10.47
N PRO A 165 -31.40 -13.29 9.21
CA PRO A 165 -30.83 -12.58 8.07
C PRO A 165 -31.30 -11.14 8.00
N MET A 166 -30.39 -10.24 7.65
CA MET A 166 -30.71 -8.84 7.39
C MET A 166 -31.60 -8.70 6.14
N ASN A 167 -32.54 -7.76 6.19
CA ASN A 167 -33.33 -7.40 5.02
C ASN A 167 -32.52 -6.49 4.09
N VAL A 168 -31.73 -7.09 3.20
CA VAL A 168 -30.92 -6.40 2.23
C VAL A 168 -31.11 -7.01 0.85
N GLN A 169 -30.93 -6.19 -0.19
CA GLN A 169 -30.90 -6.65 -1.58
C GLN A 169 -29.45 -6.58 -2.08
N ILE A 170 -28.91 -7.73 -2.47
CA ILE A 170 -27.55 -7.84 -3.02
C ILE A 170 -27.68 -8.05 -4.53
N THR A 171 -27.06 -7.19 -5.32
CA THR A 171 -27.14 -7.20 -6.79
C THR A 171 -25.73 -7.23 -7.37
N ASN A 172 -25.43 -8.25 -8.19
CA ASN A 172 -24.22 -8.28 -8.99
C ASN A 172 -24.24 -7.13 -10.01
N LEU A 173 -23.15 -6.39 -10.19
CA LEU A 173 -23.09 -5.26 -11.13
C LEU A 173 -23.13 -5.68 -12.60
N GLY A 174 -23.12 -6.98 -12.89
CA GLY A 174 -23.30 -7.54 -14.22
C GLY A 174 -22.01 -7.61 -15.03
N ASP A 175 -22.11 -8.17 -16.23
CA ASP A 175 -21.00 -8.40 -17.16
C ASP A 175 -20.40 -7.11 -17.76
N SER A 176 -21.09 -6.00 -17.63
CA SER A 176 -20.54 -4.68 -17.99
C SER A 176 -19.44 -4.21 -17.02
N VAL A 177 -19.43 -4.71 -15.79
CA VAL A 177 -18.42 -4.39 -14.75
C VAL A 177 -17.58 -5.62 -14.44
N ASN A 178 -18.20 -6.75 -14.12
CA ASN A 178 -17.56 -7.97 -13.70
C ASN A 178 -17.11 -8.84 -14.88
N SER A 179 -16.09 -9.67 -14.68
CA SER A 179 -15.54 -10.58 -15.68
C SER A 179 -15.30 -11.98 -15.12
N GLN A 180 -14.85 -12.90 -15.95
CA GLN A 180 -14.44 -14.24 -15.50
C GLN A 180 -13.14 -14.24 -14.64
N TYR A 181 -12.52 -13.08 -14.46
CA TYR A 181 -11.31 -12.88 -13.65
C TYR A 181 -11.66 -12.12 -12.37
N PRO A 182 -10.79 -12.13 -11.35
CA PRO A 182 -11.04 -11.35 -10.13
C PRO A 182 -11.20 -9.87 -10.43
N ASP A 183 -12.33 -9.30 -10.02
CA ASP A 183 -12.66 -7.87 -10.03
C ASP A 183 -13.01 -7.48 -8.59
N TYR A 184 -12.22 -6.61 -7.94
CA TYR A 184 -12.32 -6.39 -6.50
C TYR A 184 -11.84 -5.00 -6.05
N SER A 185 -11.96 -4.73 -4.74
CA SER A 185 -11.62 -3.45 -4.12
C SER A 185 -12.32 -2.25 -4.78
N PRO A 186 -13.67 -2.24 -4.81
CA PRO A 186 -14.42 -1.14 -5.42
C PRO A 186 -14.31 0.14 -4.59
N VAL A 187 -14.08 1.27 -5.26
CA VAL A 187 -14.19 2.61 -4.69
C VAL A 187 -15.03 3.48 -5.61
N LEU A 188 -15.82 4.39 -5.04
CA LEU A 188 -16.78 5.19 -5.78
C LEU A 188 -16.60 6.68 -5.52
N SER A 189 -16.92 7.49 -6.56
CA SER A 189 -17.16 8.91 -6.35
C SER A 189 -18.41 9.13 -5.49
N ALA A 190 -18.44 10.24 -4.74
CA ALA A 190 -19.57 10.54 -3.87
C ALA A 190 -20.93 10.64 -4.59
N ASP A 191 -20.94 10.95 -5.88
CA ASP A 191 -22.13 10.98 -6.72
C ASP A 191 -22.48 9.60 -7.33
N GLU A 192 -21.72 8.56 -7.01
CA GLU A 192 -21.84 7.18 -7.52
C GLU A 192 -21.84 7.08 -9.06
N ARG A 193 -21.23 8.06 -9.75
CA ARG A 193 -21.12 8.04 -11.21
C ARG A 193 -19.80 7.46 -11.72
N MET A 194 -18.83 7.28 -10.85
CA MET A 194 -17.52 6.72 -11.17
C MET A 194 -17.23 5.59 -10.19
N LEU A 195 -16.99 4.40 -10.74
CA LEU A 195 -16.54 3.20 -10.01
C LEU A 195 -15.11 2.90 -10.46
N ILE A 196 -14.19 2.87 -9.53
CA ILE A 196 -12.81 2.45 -9.74
C ILE A 196 -12.60 1.14 -8.99
N PHE A 197 -11.90 0.19 -9.59
CA PHE A 197 -11.65 -1.09 -8.96
C PHE A 197 -10.39 -1.76 -9.51
N THR A 198 -9.92 -2.77 -8.81
CA THR A 198 -8.79 -3.59 -9.23
C THR A 198 -9.27 -4.78 -10.04
N THR A 199 -8.58 -5.10 -11.12
CA THR A 199 -8.89 -6.24 -12.00
C THR A 199 -7.64 -7.05 -12.32
N ARG A 200 -7.85 -8.34 -12.62
CA ARG A 200 -6.79 -9.26 -13.06
C ARG A 200 -7.10 -9.87 -14.43
N ARG A 201 -7.60 -9.07 -15.35
CA ARG A 201 -7.95 -9.44 -16.73
C ARG A 201 -6.72 -9.62 -17.61
N PRO A 202 -6.82 -10.35 -18.75
CA PRO A 202 -5.69 -10.58 -19.65
C PRO A 202 -5.06 -9.33 -20.28
N ASN A 203 -5.80 -8.23 -20.32
CA ASN A 203 -5.37 -6.97 -20.92
C ASN A 203 -4.78 -5.97 -19.90
N THR A 204 -4.39 -6.45 -18.72
CA THR A 204 -3.65 -5.64 -17.75
C THR A 204 -2.27 -5.24 -18.28
N THR A 205 -1.76 -4.12 -17.75
CA THR A 205 -0.47 -3.56 -18.14
C THR A 205 0.68 -4.56 -17.87
N GLY A 206 1.55 -4.74 -18.86
CA GLY A 206 2.62 -5.73 -18.80
C GLY A 206 2.22 -7.16 -19.18
N GLY A 207 0.95 -7.55 -19.10
CA GLY A 207 0.42 -8.83 -19.56
C GLY A 207 1.03 -10.08 -18.88
N PHE A 208 1.69 -9.91 -17.74
CA PHE A 208 2.33 -11.02 -17.03
C PHE A 208 1.30 -11.89 -16.33
N LYS A 209 1.57 -13.19 -16.35
CA LYS A 209 0.86 -14.18 -15.53
C LYS A 209 1.72 -14.63 -14.38
N GLU A 210 1.15 -14.61 -13.19
CA GLU A 210 1.77 -15.20 -12.02
C GLU A 210 1.76 -16.74 -12.06
N LEU A 211 2.49 -17.36 -11.13
CA LEU A 211 2.54 -18.82 -11.01
C LEU A 211 1.17 -19.44 -10.73
N ASN A 212 0.28 -18.70 -10.05
CA ASN A 212 -1.10 -19.10 -9.78
C ASN A 212 -2.03 -19.01 -11.00
N GLY A 213 -1.50 -18.56 -12.15
CA GLY A 213 -2.26 -18.45 -13.39
C GLY A 213 -3.08 -17.17 -13.55
N LEU A 214 -3.06 -16.26 -12.60
CA LEU A 214 -3.73 -14.96 -12.66
C LEU A 214 -2.84 -13.91 -13.32
N TYR A 215 -3.44 -12.93 -13.98
CA TYR A 215 -2.72 -11.77 -14.52
C TYR A 215 -2.38 -10.77 -13.42
N ASN A 216 -1.44 -9.86 -13.70
CA ASN A 216 -1.13 -8.75 -12.79
C ASN A 216 -2.37 -7.92 -12.49
N GLU A 217 -2.30 -7.20 -11.39
CA GLU A 217 -3.34 -6.26 -10.96
C GLU A 217 -3.21 -4.94 -11.70
N ASP A 218 -4.33 -4.46 -12.25
CA ASP A 218 -4.47 -3.10 -12.79
C ASP A 218 -5.69 -2.42 -12.20
N VAL A 219 -5.63 -1.10 -12.12
CA VAL A 219 -6.74 -0.25 -11.71
C VAL A 219 -7.54 0.18 -12.94
N VAL A 220 -8.83 -0.06 -12.90
CA VAL A 220 -9.75 0.29 -13.98
C VAL A 220 -10.88 1.17 -13.49
N VAL A 221 -11.48 1.93 -14.42
CA VAL A 221 -12.60 2.83 -14.12
C VAL A 221 -13.79 2.53 -15.04
N SER A 222 -14.98 2.53 -14.47
CA SER A 222 -16.28 2.45 -15.15
C SER A 222 -17.11 3.67 -14.79
N TYR A 223 -17.86 4.18 -15.74
CA TYR A 223 -18.73 5.35 -15.54
C TYR A 223 -20.19 4.96 -15.70
N LYS A 224 -21.04 5.51 -14.84
CA LYS A 224 -22.49 5.31 -14.89
C LYS A 224 -23.13 6.39 -15.80
N ASP A 225 -23.89 5.96 -16.78
CA ASP A 225 -24.66 6.87 -17.65
C ASP A 225 -25.92 7.43 -16.94
N ASP A 226 -26.64 8.31 -17.60
CA ASP A 226 -27.85 8.93 -17.04
C ASP A 226 -29.03 7.93 -16.87
N ASN A 227 -28.95 6.75 -17.49
CA ASN A 227 -29.91 5.66 -17.32
C ASN A 227 -29.50 4.72 -16.18
N GLY A 228 -28.41 5.01 -15.48
CA GLY A 228 -27.88 4.20 -14.39
C GLY A 228 -27.08 2.98 -14.82
N LYS A 229 -26.70 2.84 -16.09
CA LYS A 229 -25.95 1.73 -16.63
C LYS A 229 -24.44 2.01 -16.57
N TRP A 230 -23.66 1.05 -16.09
CA TRP A 230 -22.21 1.11 -16.08
C TRP A 230 -21.60 0.87 -17.47
N SER A 231 -20.61 1.64 -17.82
CA SER A 231 -19.76 1.41 -19.00
C SER A 231 -18.83 0.22 -18.79
N SER A 232 -18.31 -0.36 -19.85
CA SER A 232 -17.22 -1.32 -19.74
C SER A 232 -15.99 -0.64 -19.12
N PRO A 233 -15.24 -1.35 -18.23
CA PRO A 233 -14.08 -0.80 -17.55
C PRO A 233 -12.97 -0.42 -18.53
N GLN A 234 -12.30 0.67 -18.24
CA GLN A 234 -11.14 1.16 -18.99
C GLN A 234 -9.96 1.33 -18.03
N SER A 235 -8.73 1.20 -18.53
CA SER A 235 -7.54 1.55 -17.76
C SER A 235 -7.63 2.98 -17.25
N ILE A 236 -7.39 3.20 -15.96
CA ILE A 236 -7.64 4.50 -15.33
C ILE A 236 -6.66 5.59 -15.82
N SER A 237 -5.38 5.27 -15.90
CA SER A 237 -4.32 6.18 -16.34
C SER A 237 -2.99 5.45 -16.50
N PRO A 238 -2.15 5.82 -17.47
CA PRO A 238 -0.78 5.31 -17.58
C PRO A 238 0.14 5.82 -16.45
N ASN A 239 -0.27 6.85 -15.71
CA ASN A 239 0.44 7.31 -14.53
C ASN A 239 0.18 6.44 -13.30
N ILE A 240 -0.82 5.59 -13.34
CA ILE A 240 -1.24 4.68 -12.27
C ILE A 240 -0.79 3.25 -12.57
N ASN A 241 -1.28 2.69 -13.69
CA ASN A 241 -1.00 1.31 -14.04
C ASN A 241 0.41 1.13 -14.59
N THR A 242 1.14 0.19 -14.05
CA THR A 242 2.53 -0.12 -14.37
C THR A 242 2.70 -1.62 -14.70
N ASN A 243 3.92 -2.06 -14.95
CA ASN A 243 4.22 -3.49 -15.14
C ASN A 243 4.24 -4.27 -13.81
N SER A 244 3.97 -3.61 -12.68
CA SER A 244 3.85 -4.26 -11.36
C SER A 244 2.39 -4.47 -11.00
N MET A 245 2.12 -4.97 -9.80
CA MET A 245 0.78 -5.03 -9.26
C MET A 245 0.36 -3.64 -8.76
N ASP A 246 -0.72 -3.14 -9.33
CA ASP A 246 -1.30 -1.83 -8.99
C ASP A 246 -2.75 -2.05 -8.52
N ALA A 247 -3.01 -1.88 -7.23
CA ALA A 247 -4.33 -2.07 -6.65
C ALA A 247 -4.88 -0.78 -6.07
N VAL A 248 -6.15 -0.47 -6.36
CA VAL A 248 -6.84 0.64 -5.72
C VAL A 248 -7.32 0.23 -4.34
N ILE A 249 -7.19 1.13 -3.38
CA ILE A 249 -7.66 0.89 -2.01
C ILE A 249 -8.59 1.97 -1.48
N ASN A 250 -8.51 3.20 -1.98
CA ASN A 250 -9.45 4.26 -1.60
C ASN A 250 -9.51 5.40 -2.62
N LEU A 251 -10.66 6.06 -2.66
CA LEU A 251 -10.86 7.34 -3.34
C LEU A 251 -11.37 8.33 -2.29
N SER A 252 -10.75 9.51 -2.19
CA SER A 252 -11.27 10.54 -1.30
C SER A 252 -12.72 10.91 -1.67
N PRO A 253 -13.57 11.28 -0.69
CA PRO A 253 -14.99 11.59 -0.95
C PRO A 253 -15.21 12.68 -2.00
N ASP A 254 -14.26 13.58 -2.16
CA ASP A 254 -14.27 14.63 -3.20
C ASP A 254 -13.80 14.14 -4.57
N GLY A 255 -13.37 12.88 -4.68
CA GLY A 255 -12.87 12.30 -5.93
C GLY A 255 -11.53 12.85 -6.40
N GLN A 256 -10.78 13.58 -5.59
CA GLN A 256 -9.54 14.27 -5.97
C GLN A 256 -8.27 13.51 -5.62
N THR A 257 -8.33 12.59 -4.68
CA THR A 257 -7.17 11.80 -4.24
C THR A 257 -7.47 10.31 -4.33
N LEU A 258 -6.68 9.61 -5.12
CA LEU A 258 -6.72 8.16 -5.25
C LEU A 258 -5.60 7.55 -4.40
N ILE A 259 -5.92 6.59 -3.56
CA ILE A 259 -4.94 5.85 -2.76
C ILE A 259 -4.80 4.44 -3.34
N LEU A 260 -3.56 3.99 -3.46
CA LEU A 260 -3.21 2.73 -4.09
C LEU A 260 -2.23 1.95 -3.23
N TYR A 261 -2.28 0.65 -3.36
CA TYR A 261 -1.28 -0.29 -2.87
C TYR A 261 -0.38 -0.72 -4.04
N LYS A 262 0.91 -0.82 -3.78
CA LYS A 262 1.86 -1.44 -4.71
C LYS A 262 2.70 -2.45 -3.95
N ASP A 263 2.81 -3.64 -4.54
CA ASP A 263 3.74 -4.64 -4.04
C ASP A 263 5.18 -4.17 -4.22
N GLY A 264 5.98 -4.33 -3.19
CA GLY A 264 7.41 -3.96 -3.22
C GLY A 264 8.29 -4.89 -4.06
N GLY A 265 7.70 -5.95 -4.64
CA GLY A 265 8.43 -7.00 -5.37
C GLY A 265 9.03 -8.09 -4.47
N GLU A 266 9.79 -9.02 -5.06
CA GLU A 266 10.31 -10.18 -4.30
C GLU A 266 11.10 -9.76 -3.05
N GLY A 267 10.54 -10.03 -1.88
CA GLY A 267 11.17 -9.86 -0.57
C GLY A 267 11.09 -8.45 0.01
N MET A 268 10.38 -7.53 -0.64
CA MET A 268 10.05 -6.21 -0.10
C MET A 268 8.59 -6.17 0.32
N ALA A 269 8.32 -5.43 1.38
CA ALA A 269 6.95 -5.18 1.83
C ALA A 269 6.24 -4.24 0.84
N GLY A 270 4.93 -4.38 0.69
CA GLY A 270 4.13 -3.48 -0.11
C GLY A 270 3.86 -2.17 0.64
N ASN A 271 3.76 -1.09 -0.12
CA ASN A 271 3.58 0.28 0.37
C ASN A 271 2.31 0.92 -0.17
N ILE A 272 1.88 1.98 0.51
CA ILE A 272 0.73 2.81 0.13
C ILE A 272 1.21 4.04 -0.62
N TYR A 273 0.56 4.32 -1.73
CA TYR A 273 0.81 5.47 -2.61
C TYR A 273 -0.46 6.30 -2.77
N TYR A 274 -0.30 7.53 -3.21
CA TYR A 274 -1.43 8.36 -3.62
C TYR A 274 -1.16 9.10 -4.92
N SER A 275 -2.24 9.40 -5.63
CA SER A 275 -2.24 10.26 -6.80
C SER A 275 -3.34 11.31 -6.66
N ASN A 276 -3.11 12.50 -7.17
CA ASN A 276 -4.11 13.55 -7.19
C ASN A 276 -4.65 13.75 -8.62
N PHE A 277 -5.93 14.03 -8.72
CA PHE A 277 -6.55 14.40 -9.98
C PHE A 277 -6.24 15.88 -10.30
N ASP A 278 -5.74 16.18 -11.49
CA ASP A 278 -5.38 17.54 -11.91
C ASP A 278 -6.47 18.25 -12.75
N GLY A 279 -7.64 17.65 -12.87
CA GLY A 279 -8.76 18.08 -13.70
C GLY A 279 -8.83 17.34 -15.04
N LYS A 280 -7.74 16.74 -15.48
CA LYS A 280 -7.63 16.02 -16.75
C LYS A 280 -7.26 14.54 -16.56
N ASP A 281 -6.29 14.27 -15.74
CA ASP A 281 -5.74 12.93 -15.51
C ASP A 281 -5.22 12.80 -14.07
N TRP A 282 -4.85 11.62 -13.68
CA TRP A 282 -4.18 11.33 -12.42
C TRP A 282 -2.69 11.68 -12.53
N THR A 283 -2.16 12.31 -11.50
CA THR A 283 -0.72 12.61 -11.41
C THR A 283 0.09 11.33 -11.14
N SER A 284 1.39 11.39 -11.40
CA SER A 284 2.29 10.29 -11.03
C SER A 284 2.20 9.98 -9.54
N LEU A 285 2.33 8.69 -9.20
CA LEU A 285 2.22 8.17 -7.84
C LEU A 285 3.27 8.82 -6.91
N LYS A 286 2.83 9.12 -5.70
CA LYS A 286 3.67 9.61 -4.61
C LYS A 286 3.55 8.67 -3.42
N GLU A 287 4.66 8.35 -2.79
CA GLU A 287 4.67 7.60 -1.52
C GLU A 287 4.18 8.46 -0.36
N PHE A 288 3.49 7.83 0.58
CA PHE A 288 3.33 8.41 1.91
C PHE A 288 4.69 8.36 2.65
N GLY A 289 4.93 9.31 3.55
CA GLY A 289 6.17 9.36 4.31
C GLY A 289 6.37 8.17 5.25
N SER A 290 7.56 8.08 5.86
CA SER A 290 7.98 6.96 6.72
C SER A 290 7.15 6.75 7.99
N ASP A 291 6.32 7.69 8.38
CA ASP A 291 5.37 7.52 9.48
C ASP A 291 4.17 6.65 9.08
N VAL A 292 3.87 6.59 7.78
CA VAL A 292 2.85 5.72 7.18
C VAL A 292 3.52 4.48 6.60
N ASN A 293 4.34 4.62 5.56
CA ASN A 293 5.07 3.50 4.96
C ASN A 293 6.29 3.14 5.79
N SER A 294 6.37 1.91 6.23
CA SER A 294 7.47 1.40 7.04
C SER A 294 8.26 0.32 6.30
N LYS A 295 9.16 -0.36 6.96
CA LYS A 295 9.79 -1.57 6.39
C LYS A 295 8.90 -2.80 6.44
N TYR A 296 7.70 -2.69 6.94
CA TYR A 296 6.69 -3.72 7.07
C TYR A 296 5.62 -3.52 6.01
N GLN A 297 4.63 -4.40 5.94
CA GLN A 297 3.57 -4.29 4.95
C GLN A 297 2.52 -3.28 5.39
N GLU A 298 2.19 -2.35 4.50
CA GLU A 298 1.03 -1.49 4.58
C GLU A 298 0.05 -1.89 3.46
N SER A 299 -1.14 -2.43 3.80
CA SER A 299 -2.00 -3.09 2.80
C SER A 299 -3.25 -2.29 2.43
N HIS A 300 -3.76 -1.45 3.29
CA HIS A 300 -4.99 -0.67 3.04
C HIS A 300 -4.93 0.69 3.71
N ALA A 301 -5.64 1.68 3.17
CA ALA A 301 -5.77 2.99 3.78
C ALA A 301 -7.02 3.74 3.32
N CYS A 302 -7.53 4.67 4.14
CA CYS A 302 -8.57 5.60 3.76
C CYS A 302 -8.38 6.97 4.42
N LEU A 303 -8.88 8.02 3.76
CA LEU A 303 -8.85 9.40 4.25
C LEU A 303 -10.21 9.79 4.84
N SER A 304 -10.17 10.55 5.95
CA SER A 304 -11.37 11.29 6.38
C SER A 304 -11.84 12.28 5.33
N ALA A 305 -13.12 12.65 5.36
CA ALA A 305 -13.73 13.54 4.37
C ALA A 305 -13.02 14.90 4.26
N ASP A 306 -12.47 15.39 5.39
CA ASP A 306 -11.67 16.62 5.46
C ASP A 306 -10.19 16.43 5.04
N GLY A 307 -9.77 15.21 4.72
CA GLY A 307 -8.40 14.87 4.35
C GLY A 307 -7.35 15.01 5.46
N ASN A 308 -7.78 15.14 6.73
CA ASN A 308 -6.89 15.41 7.86
C ASN A 308 -6.52 14.17 8.67
N VAL A 309 -7.25 13.06 8.51
CA VAL A 309 -6.95 11.77 9.16
C VAL A 309 -6.76 10.71 8.10
N LEU A 310 -5.64 10.02 8.16
CA LEU A 310 -5.37 8.81 7.37
C LEU A 310 -5.47 7.60 8.29
N PHE A 311 -6.38 6.68 7.99
CA PHE A 311 -6.43 5.36 8.59
C PHE A 311 -5.72 4.39 7.66
N PHE A 312 -4.95 3.46 8.20
CA PHE A 312 -4.25 2.46 7.37
C PHE A 312 -3.94 1.20 8.15
N VAL A 313 -3.67 0.13 7.42
CA VAL A 313 -3.40 -1.21 7.94
C VAL A 313 -1.91 -1.50 7.84
N SER A 314 -1.33 -2.06 8.90
CA SER A 314 0.09 -2.43 8.92
C SER A 314 0.35 -3.62 9.84
N ASP A 315 1.30 -4.49 9.44
CA ASP A 315 1.82 -5.59 10.26
C ASP A 315 3.07 -5.18 11.08
N ARG A 316 3.26 -3.87 11.32
CA ARG A 316 4.40 -3.34 12.09
C ARG A 316 4.38 -3.84 13.53
N PRO A 317 5.57 -4.08 14.14
CA PRO A 317 5.66 -4.52 15.53
C PRO A 317 5.03 -3.54 16.52
N GLY A 318 4.48 -4.08 17.58
CA GLY A 318 3.85 -3.32 18.67
C GLY A 318 2.35 -3.14 18.51
N GLY A 319 1.75 -3.82 17.52
CA GLY A 319 0.32 -4.01 17.40
C GLY A 319 -0.24 -5.06 18.36
N TYR A 320 -1.52 -5.35 18.20
CA TYR A 320 -2.24 -6.39 18.97
C TYR A 320 -2.20 -7.74 18.27
N GLY A 321 -2.28 -7.74 16.92
CA GLY A 321 -2.37 -8.92 16.09
C GLY A 321 -1.27 -9.05 15.04
N GLY A 322 -1.62 -9.63 13.92
CA GLY A 322 -0.78 -9.69 12.74
C GLY A 322 -0.83 -8.38 11.97
N LYS A 323 -1.99 -8.05 11.40
CA LYS A 323 -2.28 -6.76 10.80
C LYS A 323 -3.21 -5.97 11.72
N ASP A 324 -2.82 -4.75 12.03
CA ASP A 324 -3.62 -3.83 12.85
C ASP A 324 -3.95 -2.56 12.06
N ILE A 325 -5.04 -1.90 12.43
CA ILE A 325 -5.41 -0.59 11.91
C ILE A 325 -4.74 0.50 12.75
N TYR A 326 -4.10 1.44 12.06
CA TYR A 326 -3.46 2.63 12.60
C TYR A 326 -4.09 3.89 12.05
N ARG A 327 -3.83 5.04 12.68
CA ARG A 327 -4.18 6.36 12.15
C ARG A 327 -3.02 7.32 12.25
N CYS A 328 -2.94 8.24 11.27
CA CYS A 328 -2.08 9.42 11.30
C CYS A 328 -2.94 10.69 11.15
N LEU A 329 -2.51 11.76 11.79
CA LEU A 329 -3.11 13.09 11.64
C LEU A 329 -2.24 13.92 10.70
N LYS A 330 -2.86 14.67 9.81
CA LYS A 330 -2.15 15.62 8.96
C LYS A 330 -1.77 16.84 9.79
N LEU A 331 -0.49 17.08 9.92
CA LEU A 331 0.05 18.21 10.66
C LEU A 331 -0.08 19.52 9.85
N PRO A 332 -0.05 20.68 10.48
CA PRO A 332 -0.14 21.98 9.78
C PRO A 332 0.88 22.21 8.67
N ASN A 333 2.02 21.53 8.73
CA ASN A 333 3.06 21.55 7.69
C ASN A 333 2.78 20.58 6.53
N GLY A 334 1.63 19.90 6.53
CA GLY A 334 1.23 18.94 5.51
C GLY A 334 1.83 17.53 5.66
N ILE A 335 2.70 17.30 6.64
CA ILE A 335 3.31 15.99 6.94
C ILE A 335 2.35 15.18 7.84
N TRP A 336 2.37 13.86 7.71
CA TRP A 336 1.61 12.97 8.57
C TRP A 336 2.29 12.82 9.95
N SER A 337 1.51 12.76 11.01
CA SER A 337 1.99 12.44 12.34
C SER A 337 2.49 11.00 12.42
N LYS A 338 3.18 10.65 13.50
CA LYS A 338 3.47 9.25 13.80
C LYS A 338 2.20 8.41 13.84
N ALA A 339 2.31 7.18 13.34
CA ALA A 339 1.24 6.21 13.37
C ALA A 339 0.81 5.91 14.82
N LEU A 340 -0.48 5.98 15.06
CA LEU A 340 -1.11 5.63 16.32
C LEU A 340 -2.03 4.43 16.12
N ASN A 341 -1.76 3.33 16.82
CA ASN A 341 -2.62 2.15 16.80
C ASN A 341 -4.03 2.48 17.29
N MET A 342 -5.07 1.96 16.64
CA MET A 342 -6.47 2.24 16.98
C MET A 342 -6.91 1.63 18.32
N GLY A 343 -6.09 0.77 18.91
CA GLY A 343 -6.34 0.16 20.21
C GLY A 343 -7.25 -1.07 20.18
N PRO A 344 -7.44 -1.72 21.36
CA PRO A 344 -8.06 -3.03 21.43
C PRO A 344 -9.59 -3.03 21.24
N SER A 345 -10.22 -1.87 21.10
CA SER A 345 -11.64 -1.79 20.71
C SER A 345 -11.83 -2.06 19.20
N ILE A 346 -10.80 -1.82 18.39
CA ILE A 346 -10.82 -2.05 16.95
C ILE A 346 -9.92 -3.25 16.60
N ASN A 347 -8.67 -3.25 17.09
CA ASN A 347 -7.68 -4.26 16.76
C ASN A 347 -7.74 -5.44 17.74
N THR A 348 -7.54 -6.64 17.21
CA THR A 348 -7.59 -7.91 17.95
C THR A 348 -6.22 -8.60 17.93
N GLU A 349 -6.11 -9.79 18.49
CA GLU A 349 -4.92 -10.63 18.38
C GLU A 349 -4.78 -11.31 16.99
N TYR A 350 -5.69 -11.06 16.07
CA TYR A 350 -5.72 -11.57 14.71
C TYR A 350 -5.43 -10.44 13.70
N ASP A 351 -6.07 -10.46 12.56
CA ASP A 351 -5.84 -9.49 11.49
C ASP A 351 -7.07 -8.60 11.28
N GLU A 352 -6.84 -7.31 11.18
CA GLU A 352 -7.80 -6.31 10.71
C GLU A 352 -7.34 -5.74 9.38
N ASP A 353 -8.28 -5.53 8.43
CA ASP A 353 -8.02 -4.98 7.10
C ASP A 353 -9.21 -4.13 6.60
N GLY A 354 -9.17 -3.63 5.37
CA GLY A 354 -10.29 -2.99 4.69
C GLY A 354 -10.86 -1.75 5.40
N ALA A 355 -10.03 -0.96 6.05
CA ALA A 355 -10.44 0.22 6.82
C ALA A 355 -11.14 1.28 5.94
N PHE A 356 -12.36 1.70 6.29
CA PHE A 356 -13.11 2.72 5.59
C PHE A 356 -13.87 3.63 6.57
N ILE A 357 -13.57 4.93 6.54
CA ILE A 357 -14.34 5.94 7.26
C ILE A 357 -15.43 6.51 6.33
N HIS A 358 -16.68 6.42 6.76
CA HIS A 358 -17.80 7.04 6.03
C HIS A 358 -17.61 8.57 5.99
N PRO A 359 -18.08 9.25 4.93
CA PRO A 359 -17.96 10.72 4.84
C PRO A 359 -18.62 11.51 5.98
N ASP A 360 -19.47 10.86 6.80
CA ASP A 360 -20.02 11.48 8.03
C ASP A 360 -18.93 11.73 9.10
N GLY A 361 -17.73 11.18 8.91
CA GLY A 361 -16.61 11.32 9.85
C GLY A 361 -16.78 10.55 11.17
N ILE A 362 -17.86 9.79 11.31
CA ILE A 362 -18.27 9.13 12.56
C ILE A 362 -18.32 7.62 12.40
N THR A 363 -18.87 7.12 11.29
CA THR A 363 -19.07 5.68 11.06
C THR A 363 -17.84 5.08 10.42
N PHE A 364 -17.19 4.17 11.12
CA PHE A 364 -15.98 3.50 10.69
C PHE A 364 -16.26 2.03 10.38
N PHE A 365 -15.98 1.60 9.17
CA PHE A 365 -16.10 0.22 8.72
C PHE A 365 -14.70 -0.40 8.58
N PHE A 366 -14.61 -1.70 8.83
CA PHE A 366 -13.39 -2.47 8.63
C PHE A 366 -13.71 -3.94 8.56
N SER A 367 -12.77 -4.73 8.04
CA SER A 367 -12.88 -6.19 8.04
C SER A 367 -11.95 -6.77 9.11
N SER A 368 -12.37 -7.81 9.78
CA SER A 368 -11.57 -8.52 10.79
C SER A 368 -11.85 -10.01 10.76
N ASN A 369 -10.81 -10.80 10.98
CA ASN A 369 -10.95 -12.22 11.27
C ASN A 369 -10.78 -12.54 12.77
N GLY A 370 -10.73 -11.50 13.62
CA GLY A 370 -10.48 -11.60 15.06
C GLY A 370 -11.68 -11.37 15.95
N HIS A 371 -12.61 -10.48 15.58
CA HIS A 371 -13.87 -10.28 16.27
C HIS A 371 -14.79 -11.50 16.14
N LYS A 372 -16.06 -11.39 16.58
CA LYS A 372 -17.03 -12.45 16.36
C LYS A 372 -17.40 -12.55 14.88
N THR A 373 -16.66 -13.36 14.13
CA THR A 373 -16.88 -13.60 12.71
C THR A 373 -17.77 -14.81 12.46
N MET A 374 -18.48 -14.78 11.33
CA MET A 374 -19.20 -15.95 10.84
C MET A 374 -18.43 -16.72 9.76
N GLY A 375 -17.37 -16.13 9.23
CA GLY A 375 -16.50 -16.69 8.19
C GLY A 375 -15.03 -16.47 8.49
N GLY A 376 -14.28 -16.15 7.44
CA GLY A 376 -12.92 -15.66 7.52
C GLY A 376 -12.88 -14.22 8.02
N TYR A 377 -12.62 -13.28 7.12
CA TYR A 377 -12.84 -11.86 7.38
C TYR A 377 -14.33 -11.52 7.26
N ASP A 378 -14.87 -10.91 8.28
CA ASP A 378 -16.21 -10.31 8.26
C ASP A 378 -16.08 -8.78 8.27
N ILE A 379 -17.09 -8.09 7.74
CA ILE A 379 -17.21 -6.64 7.80
C ILE A 379 -17.88 -6.23 9.09
N PHE A 380 -17.26 -5.30 9.79
CA PHE A 380 -17.72 -4.67 11.03
C PHE A 380 -17.85 -3.17 10.88
N PHE A 381 -18.61 -2.57 11.78
CA PHE A 381 -18.60 -1.13 11.96
C PHE A 381 -18.54 -0.74 13.43
N ALA A 382 -18.02 0.46 13.67
CA ALA A 382 -18.02 1.14 14.95
C ALA A 382 -18.32 2.62 14.74
N THR A 383 -18.88 3.28 15.73
CA THR A 383 -19.23 4.70 15.69
C THR A 383 -18.28 5.48 16.59
N LEU A 384 -17.68 6.54 16.06
CA LEU A 384 -16.85 7.47 16.83
C LEU A 384 -17.74 8.36 17.70
N ASN A 385 -17.59 8.24 18.99
CA ASN A 385 -18.33 9.02 19.97
C ASN A 385 -17.71 10.41 20.18
N PRO A 386 -18.44 11.37 20.76
CA PRO A 386 -17.91 12.73 21.03
C PRO A 386 -16.67 12.79 21.93
N ASP A 387 -16.40 11.72 22.70
CA ASP A 387 -15.19 11.58 23.53
C ASP A 387 -13.98 11.00 22.76
N ASN A 388 -14.07 10.94 21.44
CA ASN A 388 -13.06 10.35 20.53
C ASN A 388 -12.77 8.85 20.75
N LYS A 389 -13.70 8.12 21.35
CA LYS A 389 -13.64 6.65 21.44
C LYS A 389 -14.64 6.01 20.49
N PHE A 390 -14.30 4.85 20.01
CA PHE A 390 -15.23 4.06 19.22
C PHE A 390 -16.23 3.32 20.12
N SER A 391 -17.46 3.18 19.61
CA SER A 391 -18.48 2.32 20.20
C SER A 391 -18.03 0.86 20.21
N GLU A 392 -18.84 -0.02 20.80
CA GLU A 392 -18.70 -1.45 20.61
C GLU A 392 -18.79 -1.80 19.11
N VAL A 393 -17.91 -2.69 18.68
CA VAL A 393 -17.83 -3.17 17.30
C VAL A 393 -19.00 -4.10 16.99
N THR A 394 -19.67 -3.84 15.89
CA THR A 394 -20.84 -4.58 15.46
C THR A 394 -20.60 -5.26 14.12
N ASN A 395 -20.85 -6.59 14.04
CA ASN A 395 -20.82 -7.33 12.78
C ASN A 395 -22.00 -6.91 11.90
N LEU A 396 -21.77 -6.71 10.58
CA LEU A 396 -22.85 -6.32 9.66
C LEU A 396 -23.89 -7.42 9.42
N GLY A 397 -23.56 -8.64 9.78
CA GLY A 397 -24.51 -9.75 9.72
C GLY A 397 -24.70 -10.38 8.33
N TYR A 398 -25.44 -11.51 8.33
CA TYR A 398 -25.77 -12.24 7.11
C TYR A 398 -26.96 -11.57 6.38
N PRO A 399 -26.98 -11.48 5.03
CA PRO A 399 -26.06 -12.07 4.06
C PRO A 399 -24.97 -11.10 3.54
N ILE A 400 -24.72 -9.99 4.24
CA ILE A 400 -23.59 -9.11 3.90
C ILE A 400 -22.30 -9.89 4.14
N ASN A 401 -22.10 -10.34 5.37
CA ASN A 401 -21.06 -11.28 5.73
C ASN A 401 -21.50 -12.71 5.40
N THR A 402 -20.54 -13.55 4.99
CA THR A 402 -20.74 -14.92 4.58
C THR A 402 -19.81 -15.88 5.36
N THR A 403 -19.84 -17.15 5.03
CA THR A 403 -18.90 -18.15 5.57
C THR A 403 -17.49 -18.08 4.97
N ASP A 404 -17.24 -17.16 4.02
CA ASP A 404 -15.95 -16.89 3.39
C ASP A 404 -15.36 -15.54 3.85
N ASP A 405 -14.38 -15.02 3.13
CA ASP A 405 -13.79 -13.69 3.36
C ASP A 405 -14.65 -12.60 2.72
N ASP A 406 -15.15 -11.69 3.53
CA ASP A 406 -15.83 -10.47 3.10
C ASP A 406 -14.96 -9.25 3.45
N ILE A 407 -14.39 -8.60 2.41
CA ILE A 407 -13.43 -7.50 2.55
C ILE A 407 -13.76 -6.40 1.54
N TYR A 408 -13.24 -5.18 1.78
CA TYR A 408 -13.34 -4.03 0.88
C TYR A 408 -14.78 -3.51 0.72
N PHE A 409 -15.36 -3.14 1.84
CA PHE A 409 -16.70 -2.59 1.91
C PHE A 409 -16.66 -1.06 1.89
N VAL A 410 -17.42 -0.45 0.97
CA VAL A 410 -17.59 1.00 0.88
C VAL A 410 -19.06 1.35 0.78
N THR A 411 -19.46 2.51 1.31
CA THR A 411 -20.87 2.95 1.30
C THR A 411 -21.06 4.26 0.55
N SER A 412 -22.26 4.45 -0.02
CA SER A 412 -22.70 5.75 -0.54
C SER A 412 -22.81 6.79 0.59
N PRO A 413 -22.66 8.08 0.30
CA PRO A 413 -22.74 9.13 1.32
C PRO A 413 -24.09 9.21 2.03
N ASP A 414 -25.17 8.78 1.39
CA ASP A 414 -26.51 8.70 1.99
C ASP A 414 -26.69 7.49 2.93
N GLY A 415 -25.76 6.52 2.89
CA GLY A 415 -25.79 5.30 3.66
C GLY A 415 -26.80 4.25 3.20
N LYS A 416 -27.46 4.44 2.04
CA LYS A 416 -28.48 3.52 1.51
C LYS A 416 -27.93 2.39 0.66
N ARG A 417 -26.79 2.61 0.05
CA ARG A 417 -26.11 1.64 -0.82
C ARG A 417 -24.71 1.40 -0.32
N SER A 418 -24.25 0.18 -0.54
CA SER A 418 -22.88 -0.22 -0.26
C SER A 418 -22.37 -1.08 -1.40
N TYR A 419 -21.06 -1.16 -1.51
CA TYR A 419 -20.40 -1.96 -2.54
C TYR A 419 -19.32 -2.81 -1.89
N LEU A 420 -19.22 -4.04 -2.32
CA LEU A 420 -18.20 -4.98 -1.87
C LEU A 420 -17.77 -5.92 -3.00
N SER A 421 -16.67 -6.60 -2.82
CA SER A 421 -16.27 -7.72 -3.67
C SER A 421 -16.43 -9.04 -2.91
N SER A 422 -17.04 -10.03 -3.57
CA SER A 422 -17.29 -11.33 -2.97
C SER A 422 -17.33 -12.44 -4.03
N ALA A 423 -17.05 -13.66 -3.62
CA ALA A 423 -17.13 -14.87 -4.44
C ALA A 423 -18.48 -15.57 -4.19
N LYS A 424 -19.59 -14.94 -4.61
CA LYS A 424 -20.93 -15.51 -4.44
C LYS A 424 -21.31 -16.43 -5.59
N ASP A 425 -22.11 -17.44 -5.29
CA ASP A 425 -22.70 -18.34 -6.30
C ASP A 425 -23.45 -17.54 -7.36
N GLY A 426 -23.24 -17.91 -8.63
CA GLY A 426 -23.84 -17.22 -9.78
C GLY A 426 -23.11 -15.94 -10.20
N GLY A 427 -21.93 -15.68 -9.66
CA GLY A 427 -21.02 -14.64 -10.15
C GLY A 427 -20.40 -14.96 -11.52
N TYR A 428 -19.73 -13.98 -12.10
CA TYR A 428 -19.03 -14.10 -13.39
C TYR A 428 -17.63 -14.66 -13.24
N GLY A 429 -16.95 -14.30 -12.15
CA GLY A 429 -15.54 -14.62 -11.91
C GLY A 429 -15.24 -15.08 -10.50
N GLU A 430 -13.95 -15.09 -10.17
CA GLU A 430 -13.43 -15.53 -8.88
C GLU A 430 -13.85 -14.57 -7.74
N LYS A 431 -13.85 -13.28 -8.03
CA LYS A 431 -14.44 -12.21 -7.19
C LYS A 431 -15.15 -11.24 -8.10
N ASP A 432 -16.36 -10.89 -7.75
CA ASP A 432 -17.21 -9.93 -8.44
C ASP A 432 -17.56 -8.76 -7.53
N ILE A 433 -17.89 -7.63 -8.12
CA ILE A 433 -18.38 -6.46 -7.41
C ILE A 433 -19.89 -6.52 -7.32
N TYR A 434 -20.40 -6.38 -6.10
CA TYR A 434 -21.83 -6.35 -5.78
C TYR A 434 -22.23 -5.02 -5.16
N MET A 435 -23.45 -4.61 -5.44
CA MET A 435 -24.13 -3.51 -4.76
C MET A 435 -25.12 -4.08 -3.73
N ILE A 436 -25.10 -3.52 -2.54
CA ILE A 436 -26.06 -3.83 -1.48
C ILE A 436 -26.98 -2.63 -1.30
N SER A 437 -28.29 -2.87 -1.32
CA SER A 437 -29.30 -1.89 -0.93
C SER A 437 -29.92 -2.31 0.40
N ILE A 438 -30.04 -1.38 1.33
CA ILE A 438 -30.65 -1.64 2.64
C ILE A 438 -31.99 -0.90 2.70
N PRO A 439 -33.12 -1.60 2.47
CA PRO A 439 -34.44 -0.98 2.56
C PRO A 439 -34.70 -0.42 3.96
N GLY A 440 -35.09 0.87 4.02
CA GLY A 440 -35.36 1.53 5.29
C GLY A 440 -34.11 1.98 6.06
N ALA A 441 -32.90 1.92 5.48
CA ALA A 441 -31.72 2.55 6.08
C ALA A 441 -31.97 4.03 6.36
N LYS A 442 -31.57 4.49 7.55
CA LYS A 442 -31.63 5.90 7.89
C LYS A 442 -30.63 6.66 7.06
N GLU A 443 -31.09 7.72 6.41
CA GLU A 443 -30.19 8.60 5.68
C GLU A 443 -29.18 9.25 6.61
N LYS A 444 -27.96 9.41 6.10
CA LYS A 444 -26.91 10.13 6.79
C LYS A 444 -27.11 11.63 6.60
N PRO A 445 -26.97 12.46 7.66
CA PRO A 445 -27.15 13.90 7.56
C PRO A 445 -25.92 14.56 6.90
N LEU A 446 -25.85 14.46 5.60
CA LEU A 446 -24.78 15.01 4.76
C LEU A 446 -25.37 15.71 3.53
N ALA A 447 -24.67 16.67 2.97
CA ALA A 447 -25.01 17.27 1.71
C ALA A 447 -23.97 16.92 0.65
N LEU A 448 -24.41 16.33 -0.46
CA LEU A 448 -23.62 16.19 -1.67
C LEU A 448 -23.81 17.46 -2.51
N PHE A 449 -22.77 18.26 -2.64
CA PHE A 449 -22.74 19.38 -3.56
C PHE A 449 -22.20 18.90 -4.92
N LYS A 450 -22.96 19.11 -5.98
CA LYS A 450 -22.63 18.81 -7.37
C LYS A 450 -22.49 20.13 -8.11
N GLY A 451 -21.29 20.51 -8.47
CA GLY A 451 -21.01 21.72 -9.24
C GLY A 451 -20.68 21.40 -10.69
N GLN A 452 -21.11 22.27 -11.60
CA GLN A 452 -20.71 22.23 -13.00
C GLN A 452 -20.36 23.63 -13.50
N ILE A 453 -19.15 23.79 -14.03
CA ILE A 453 -18.71 24.98 -14.69
C ILE A 453 -18.96 24.83 -16.20
N ILE A 454 -19.77 25.69 -16.78
CA ILE A 454 -20.14 25.67 -18.20
C ILE A 454 -19.30 26.71 -18.91
N PRO A 455 -18.41 26.35 -19.84
CA PRO A 455 -17.64 27.30 -20.63
C PRO A 455 -18.56 28.03 -21.62
N ALA A 456 -18.18 29.20 -22.10
CA ALA A 456 -18.87 29.88 -23.16
C ALA A 456 -18.96 29.00 -24.41
N GLU A 457 -20.00 29.23 -25.25
CA GLU A 457 -20.23 28.41 -26.43
C GLU A 457 -19.01 28.38 -27.36
N GLY A 458 -18.56 27.17 -27.69
CA GLY A 458 -17.38 26.94 -28.53
C GLY A 458 -16.02 27.04 -27.81
N GLU A 459 -16.00 27.37 -26.54
CA GLU A 459 -14.76 27.43 -25.74
C GLU A 459 -14.57 26.16 -24.88
N LYS A 460 -13.34 25.93 -24.48
CA LYS A 460 -12.97 24.89 -23.51
C LYS A 460 -12.73 25.51 -22.15
N LEU A 461 -12.93 24.69 -21.10
CA LEU A 461 -12.53 25.10 -19.77
C LEU A 461 -11.03 25.36 -19.74
N PRO A 462 -10.58 26.45 -19.09
CA PRO A 462 -9.16 26.72 -18.88
C PRO A 462 -8.52 25.63 -18.01
N ASP A 463 -7.30 25.23 -18.36
CA ASP A 463 -6.47 24.45 -17.47
C ASP A 463 -6.24 25.22 -16.15
N ASP A 464 -6.09 24.51 -15.03
CA ASP A 464 -5.84 25.10 -13.69
C ASP A 464 -7.03 25.89 -13.07
N ILE A 465 -8.26 25.71 -13.58
CA ILE A 465 -9.45 26.21 -12.88
C ILE A 465 -9.62 25.53 -11.52
N THR A 466 -9.97 26.28 -10.50
CA THR A 466 -10.06 25.77 -9.11
C THR A 466 -11.29 26.32 -8.41
N VAL A 467 -11.96 25.47 -7.63
CA VAL A 467 -13.06 25.87 -6.75
C VAL A 467 -12.60 25.73 -5.30
N ILE A 468 -12.55 26.83 -4.59
CA ILE A 468 -12.17 26.84 -3.15
C ILE A 468 -13.45 26.98 -2.33
N VAL A 469 -13.65 26.03 -1.40
CA VAL A 469 -14.80 26.04 -0.50
C VAL A 469 -14.31 26.36 0.92
N LYS A 470 -14.92 27.35 1.53
CA LYS A 470 -14.61 27.79 2.91
C LYS A 470 -15.86 27.68 3.78
N ASP A 471 -15.67 27.26 5.02
CA ASP A 471 -16.68 27.47 6.07
C ASP A 471 -16.79 28.99 6.34
N LYS A 472 -17.97 29.54 6.12
CA LYS A 472 -18.17 30.99 6.17
C LYS A 472 -18.05 31.55 7.62
N GLN A 473 -18.33 30.70 8.61
CA GLN A 473 -18.26 31.13 10.01
C GLN A 473 -16.82 31.16 10.52
N THR A 474 -16.02 30.12 10.15
CA THR A 474 -14.64 29.99 10.64
C THR A 474 -13.61 30.58 9.67
N GLY A 475 -13.96 30.74 8.41
CA GLY A 475 -13.06 31.11 7.31
C GLY A 475 -12.10 30.00 6.90
N GLU A 476 -12.22 28.81 7.48
CA GLU A 476 -11.36 27.68 7.14
C GLU A 476 -11.68 27.13 5.75
N ILE A 477 -10.64 26.75 5.01
CA ILE A 477 -10.80 26.05 3.75
C ILE A 477 -11.24 24.61 4.04
N VAL A 478 -12.45 24.29 3.61
CA VAL A 478 -13.02 22.94 3.68
C VAL A 478 -12.43 22.06 2.58
N GLY A 479 -12.21 22.63 1.40
CA GLY A 479 -11.61 21.92 0.29
C GLY A 479 -11.23 22.82 -0.88
N SER A 480 -10.41 22.28 -1.77
CA SER A 480 -10.00 22.91 -3.02
C SER A 480 -10.12 21.88 -4.14
N TYR A 481 -10.99 22.13 -5.08
CA TYR A 481 -11.43 21.14 -6.08
C TYR A 481 -11.03 21.58 -7.49
N ARG A 482 -10.61 20.60 -8.28
CA ARG A 482 -10.36 20.76 -9.71
C ARG A 482 -11.50 20.15 -10.50
N PRO A 483 -12.32 20.95 -11.19
CA PRO A 483 -13.36 20.44 -12.06
C PRO A 483 -12.79 19.58 -13.19
N LYS A 484 -13.52 18.56 -13.61
CA LYS A 484 -13.15 17.76 -14.77
C LYS A 484 -13.17 18.63 -16.02
N LEU A 485 -12.04 18.78 -16.69
CA LEU A 485 -11.90 19.67 -17.86
C LEU A 485 -12.80 19.26 -19.04
N ILE A 486 -13.18 17.99 -19.09
CA ILE A 486 -14.04 17.47 -20.16
C ILE A 486 -15.49 17.97 -20.08
N ASN A 487 -16.01 18.23 -18.88
CA ASN A 487 -17.42 18.60 -18.68
C ASN A 487 -17.67 19.60 -17.54
N GLY A 488 -16.64 20.10 -16.90
CA GLY A 488 -16.71 21.08 -15.82
C GLY A 488 -17.26 20.59 -14.49
N THR A 489 -17.51 19.30 -14.32
CA THR A 489 -18.14 18.76 -13.12
C THR A 489 -17.14 18.56 -11.99
N PHE A 490 -17.61 18.79 -10.77
CA PHE A 490 -16.95 18.41 -9.52
C PHE A 490 -18.01 18.11 -8.45
N ALA A 491 -17.62 17.38 -7.44
CA ALA A 491 -18.51 17.06 -6.32
C ALA A 491 -17.75 17.16 -5.00
N THR A 492 -18.47 17.50 -3.93
CA THR A 492 -17.92 17.47 -2.58
C THR A 492 -19.00 17.16 -1.55
N ILE A 493 -18.58 16.60 -0.42
CA ILE A 493 -19.48 16.34 0.71
C ILE A 493 -19.34 17.47 1.73
N LEU A 494 -20.46 18.00 2.17
CA LEU A 494 -20.51 19.09 3.14
C LEU A 494 -21.27 18.65 4.39
N PRO A 495 -20.71 18.88 5.60
CA PRO A 495 -21.45 18.77 6.84
C PRO A 495 -22.67 19.69 6.89
N PRO A 496 -23.79 19.23 7.52
CA PRO A 496 -25.02 20.02 7.59
C PRO A 496 -24.94 21.14 8.64
N GLY A 497 -25.89 22.08 8.57
CA GLY A 497 -26.07 23.15 9.55
C GLY A 497 -25.05 24.29 9.43
N LYS A 498 -24.39 24.42 8.28
CA LYS A 498 -23.36 25.41 8.04
C LYS A 498 -23.57 26.18 6.73
N GLU A 499 -22.98 27.35 6.67
CA GLU A 499 -22.92 28.16 5.45
C GLU A 499 -21.50 28.12 4.89
N TYR A 500 -21.38 27.81 3.60
CA TYR A 500 -20.11 27.68 2.91
C TYR A 500 -20.00 28.73 1.81
N ASN A 501 -18.79 29.29 1.65
CA ASN A 501 -18.47 30.18 0.57
C ASN A 501 -17.71 29.42 -0.51
N PHE A 502 -18.21 29.44 -1.73
CA PHE A 502 -17.62 28.85 -2.93
C PHE A 502 -16.99 29.95 -3.77
N SER A 503 -15.67 29.92 -3.89
CA SER A 503 -14.89 30.83 -4.72
C SER A 503 -14.38 30.08 -5.93
N TYR A 504 -14.83 30.46 -7.11
CA TYR A 504 -14.47 29.89 -8.40
C TYR A 504 -13.36 30.73 -9.03
N GLN A 505 -12.19 30.14 -9.20
CA GLN A 505 -10.97 30.84 -9.58
C GLN A 505 -10.46 30.39 -10.95
N ALA A 506 -10.16 31.34 -11.79
CA ALA A 506 -9.45 31.15 -13.05
C ALA A 506 -7.95 30.84 -12.79
N PRO A 507 -7.19 30.40 -13.83
CA PRO A 507 -5.75 30.28 -13.75
C PRO A 507 -5.14 31.61 -13.26
N ALA A 508 -4.20 31.54 -12.33
CA ALA A 508 -3.60 32.67 -11.61
C ALA A 508 -4.39 33.20 -10.38
N GLY A 509 -5.47 32.51 -9.98
CA GLY A 509 -6.18 32.82 -8.75
C GLY A 509 -7.16 34.00 -8.85
N GLU A 510 -7.48 34.47 -10.05
CA GLU A 510 -8.52 35.48 -10.26
C GLU A 510 -9.89 34.86 -10.06
N GLU A 511 -10.63 35.33 -9.06
CA GLU A 511 -11.99 34.89 -8.79
C GLU A 511 -12.93 35.45 -9.87
N PHE A 512 -13.67 34.54 -10.56
CA PHE A 512 -14.64 34.95 -11.56
C PHE A 512 -16.09 34.76 -11.12
N TYR A 513 -16.32 33.95 -10.08
CA TYR A 513 -17.63 33.75 -9.50
C TYR A 513 -17.49 33.40 -8.01
N ASN A 514 -18.47 33.81 -7.22
CA ASN A 514 -18.51 33.53 -5.79
C ASN A 514 -19.95 33.36 -5.35
N GLU A 515 -20.23 32.37 -4.54
CA GLU A 515 -21.55 32.15 -3.98
C GLU A 515 -21.47 31.62 -2.55
N ASP A 516 -22.50 31.95 -1.79
CA ASP A 516 -22.71 31.37 -0.48
C ASP A 516 -23.76 30.27 -0.56
N VAL A 517 -23.45 29.09 -0.01
CA VAL A 517 -24.33 27.92 0.00
C VAL A 517 -24.62 27.54 1.45
N PHE A 518 -25.89 27.64 1.84
CA PHE A 518 -26.34 27.16 3.15
C PHE A 518 -26.77 25.69 3.03
N VAL A 519 -26.16 24.83 3.85
CA VAL A 519 -26.58 23.44 4.02
C VAL A 519 -27.48 23.37 5.25
N THR A 520 -28.73 22.94 5.05
CA THR A 520 -29.69 22.90 6.16
C THR A 520 -29.24 21.92 7.24
N GLY A 521 -29.64 22.18 8.48
CA GLY A 521 -29.33 21.30 9.63
C GLY A 521 -30.23 20.05 9.71
N ASP A 522 -30.90 19.69 8.62
CA ASP A 522 -31.77 18.52 8.58
C ASP A 522 -30.99 17.22 8.83
N LEU A 523 -31.62 16.27 9.48
CA LEU A 523 -31.07 14.96 9.78
C LEU A 523 -31.17 13.98 8.61
N THR A 524 -31.38 14.51 7.40
CA THR A 524 -31.51 13.73 6.17
C THR A 524 -30.44 14.11 5.17
N TYR A 525 -30.20 13.22 4.21
CA TYR A 525 -29.29 13.47 3.11
C TYR A 525 -29.85 14.53 2.14
N GLN A 526 -28.98 15.42 1.63
CA GLN A 526 -29.32 16.50 0.73
C GLN A 526 -28.46 16.45 -0.52
N GLU A 527 -29.04 16.79 -1.67
CA GLU A 527 -28.27 17.02 -2.89
C GLU A 527 -28.45 18.48 -3.34
N ILE A 528 -27.34 19.17 -3.53
CA ILE A 528 -27.29 20.56 -3.97
C ILE A 528 -26.59 20.60 -5.32
N ALA A 529 -27.32 20.92 -6.38
CA ALA A 529 -26.75 21.09 -7.71
C ALA A 529 -26.57 22.59 -8.04
N ARG A 530 -25.44 22.94 -8.66
CA ARG A 530 -25.13 24.29 -9.14
C ARG A 530 -24.45 24.26 -10.48
N GLU A 531 -24.96 25.12 -11.39
CA GLU A 531 -24.31 25.39 -12.67
C GLU A 531 -23.77 26.82 -12.66
N VAL A 532 -22.52 26.98 -13.01
CA VAL A 532 -21.84 28.27 -13.06
C VAL A 532 -21.35 28.49 -14.46
N ASN A 533 -21.93 29.49 -15.14
CA ASN A 533 -21.49 29.88 -16.48
C ASN A 533 -20.19 30.68 -16.37
N LEU A 534 -19.16 30.18 -17.04
CA LEU A 534 -17.94 30.95 -17.25
C LEU A 534 -18.18 31.95 -18.37
N GLU A 535 -18.57 33.18 -17.99
CA GLU A 535 -18.64 34.24 -18.98
C GLU A 535 -17.26 34.43 -19.63
N PRO A 536 -17.19 34.79 -20.92
CA PRO A 536 -15.94 35.14 -21.55
C PRO A 536 -15.36 36.28 -20.73
N VAL A 537 -14.46 36.02 -19.82
CA VAL A 537 -13.62 37.08 -19.27
C VAL A 537 -13.01 37.72 -20.49
N LYS A 538 -13.33 39.01 -20.75
CA LYS A 538 -12.61 39.83 -21.72
C LYS A 538 -11.16 39.78 -21.24
N LEU A 539 -10.43 38.77 -21.67
CA LEU A 539 -8.99 38.75 -21.61
C LEU A 539 -8.56 39.93 -22.43
N SER A 540 -8.52 41.08 -21.77
CA SER A 540 -8.02 42.32 -22.35
C SER A 540 -6.63 41.97 -22.90
N GLY A 541 -6.55 41.87 -24.23
CA GLY A 541 -5.44 41.34 -25.00
C GLY A 541 -4.10 41.74 -24.46
N LYS A 542 -3.55 40.86 -23.76
CA LYS A 542 -2.12 40.55 -23.57
C LYS A 542 -2.16 39.23 -22.84
N ILE A 543 -1.68 38.17 -23.44
CA ILE A 543 -1.19 37.02 -22.70
C ILE A 543 -0.26 37.59 -21.64
N ALA A 544 -0.79 37.82 -20.44
CA ALA A 544 -0.01 38.30 -19.33
C ALA A 544 0.95 37.17 -19.02
N ALA A 545 2.21 37.40 -19.29
CA ALA A 545 3.29 36.51 -18.89
C ALA A 545 3.01 36.08 -17.45
N LYS A 546 2.93 34.78 -17.19
CA LYS A 546 2.72 34.11 -15.91
C LYS A 546 3.31 34.98 -14.80
N LYS A 547 2.44 35.67 -14.01
CA LYS A 547 2.90 36.57 -12.93
C LYS A 547 3.68 35.67 -11.95
N LYS A 548 4.97 35.87 -11.96
CA LYS A 548 5.92 35.12 -11.13
C LYS A 548 5.67 35.50 -9.67
N THR A 549 4.85 34.74 -8.96
CA THR A 549 4.57 34.98 -7.54
C THR A 549 5.53 34.13 -6.68
N ILE A 550 5.96 34.69 -5.56
CA ILE A 550 6.66 34.02 -4.49
C ILE A 550 5.67 33.94 -3.34
N THR A 551 5.55 32.78 -2.75
CA THR A 551 4.50 32.48 -1.78
C THR A 551 5.07 32.54 -0.36
N LEU A 552 4.42 33.23 0.55
CA LEU A 552 4.73 33.26 1.98
C LEU A 552 3.75 32.31 2.71
N SER A 553 4.30 31.38 3.49
CA SER A 553 3.56 30.50 4.37
C SER A 553 4.00 30.77 5.82
N PRO A 554 3.33 31.68 6.55
CA PRO A 554 3.72 32.03 7.90
C PRO A 554 3.09 31.09 8.93
N VAL A 555 3.82 30.86 10.03
CA VAL A 555 3.36 30.11 11.21
C VAL A 555 3.57 30.98 12.44
N VAL A 556 2.55 31.16 13.27
CA VAL A 556 2.67 31.89 14.53
C VAL A 556 2.52 30.95 15.72
N LEU A 557 3.53 30.93 16.57
CA LEU A 557 3.60 30.10 17.77
C LEU A 557 3.58 30.98 19.05
N ASP A 558 3.03 30.46 20.14
CA ASP A 558 2.90 31.13 21.41
C ASP A 558 4.26 31.48 22.04
N ASN A 559 5.22 30.55 21.96
CA ASN A 559 6.60 30.81 22.38
C ASN A 559 7.55 29.73 21.79
N SER A 560 8.84 30.03 21.84
CA SER A 560 9.90 29.16 21.30
C SER A 560 10.08 27.82 22.04
N LYS A 561 9.60 27.70 23.29
CA LYS A 561 9.72 26.47 24.09
C LYS A 561 8.52 25.53 23.90
N SER A 562 7.30 26.06 24.03
CA SER A 562 6.07 25.25 23.93
C SER A 562 5.73 24.89 22.47
N LYS A 563 6.07 25.80 21.54
CA LYS A 563 5.78 25.67 20.09
C LYS A 563 4.30 25.36 19.78
N LYS A 564 3.39 25.78 20.61
CA LYS A 564 1.95 25.66 20.37
C LYS A 564 1.46 26.76 19.43
N PRO A 565 0.51 26.45 18.52
CA PRO A 565 -0.08 27.48 17.66
C PRO A 565 -0.69 28.62 18.47
N ALA A 566 -0.39 29.87 18.10
CA ALA A 566 -0.97 31.07 18.73
C ALA A 566 -2.32 31.38 18.10
N ILE A 567 -3.38 30.73 18.59
CA ILE A 567 -4.75 30.87 18.09
C ILE A 567 -5.24 32.33 18.23
N GLY A 568 -5.94 32.85 17.20
CA GLY A 568 -6.44 34.21 17.16
C GLY A 568 -5.38 35.30 16.91
N SER A 569 -4.18 34.88 16.47
CA SER A 569 -3.13 35.79 16.05
C SER A 569 -3.45 36.44 14.71
N LYS A 570 -2.94 37.64 14.48
CA LYS A 570 -2.92 38.31 13.18
C LYS A 570 -1.47 38.60 12.78
N ILE A 571 -1.22 38.58 11.48
CA ILE A 571 0.06 38.97 10.92
C ILE A 571 -0.07 40.33 10.27
N ILE A 572 0.89 41.19 10.50
CA ILE A 572 1.04 42.45 9.82
C ILE A 572 2.25 42.32 8.89
N LEU A 573 2.00 42.33 7.60
CA LEU A 573 3.00 42.25 6.53
C LEU A 573 3.07 43.59 5.83
N GLN A 574 4.26 44.15 5.72
CA GLN A 574 4.47 45.47 5.11
C GLN A 574 5.61 45.40 4.08
N GLU A 575 5.33 45.79 2.84
CA GLU A 575 6.39 46.06 1.85
C GLU A 575 7.18 47.31 2.28
N ILE A 576 8.50 47.26 2.26
CA ILE A 576 9.28 48.44 2.68
C ILE A 576 8.98 49.61 1.75
N GLY A 577 8.44 50.66 2.31
CA GLY A 577 7.97 51.84 1.57
C GLY A 577 6.51 51.75 1.07
N GLY A 578 5.76 50.68 1.44
CA GLY A 578 4.37 50.48 1.10
C GLY A 578 3.45 50.47 2.30
N GLU A 579 2.15 50.23 2.08
CA GLU A 579 1.15 50.08 3.12
C GLU A 579 1.22 48.71 3.81
N ALA A 580 0.84 48.66 5.07
CA ALA A 580 0.79 47.41 5.82
C ALA A 580 -0.51 46.63 5.51
N GLN A 581 -0.38 45.36 5.26
CA GLN A 581 -1.49 44.43 5.09
C GLN A 581 -1.65 43.58 6.36
N THR A 582 -2.87 43.51 6.90
CA THR A 582 -3.17 42.61 8.01
C THR A 582 -3.80 41.32 7.53
N ILE A 583 -3.30 40.21 8.01
CA ILE A 583 -3.75 38.84 7.67
C ILE A 583 -4.13 38.17 8.99
N ASN A 584 -5.37 37.73 9.11
CA ASN A 584 -5.86 37.05 10.31
C ASN A 584 -5.59 35.57 10.23
N ALA A 585 -5.27 34.93 11.38
CA ALA A 585 -5.14 33.48 11.46
C ALA A 585 -6.52 32.81 11.42
N GLY A 586 -6.64 31.73 10.69
CA GLY A 586 -7.74 30.77 10.84
C GLY A 586 -7.68 30.00 12.16
N ALA A 587 -8.68 29.16 12.41
CA ALA A 587 -8.93 28.44 13.70
C ALA A 587 -7.80 27.50 14.07
N GLN A 588 -6.73 27.39 13.76
CA GLN A 588 -5.58 26.56 14.23
C GLN A 588 -4.23 27.31 14.15
N GLY A 589 -4.26 28.64 14.07
CA GLY A 589 -3.04 29.43 13.87
C GLY A 589 -2.45 29.29 12.46
N LYS A 590 -3.22 28.80 11.50
CA LYS A 590 -2.87 28.77 10.07
C LYS A 590 -3.27 30.08 9.41
N TYR A 591 -2.50 30.50 8.42
CA TYR A 591 -2.76 31.69 7.64
C TYR A 591 -2.99 31.35 6.18
N ASP A 592 -3.80 32.15 5.51
CA ASP A 592 -3.91 32.07 4.06
C ASP A 592 -2.54 32.30 3.41
N VAL A 593 -2.33 31.60 2.32
CA VAL A 593 -1.11 31.74 1.53
C VAL A 593 -1.03 33.13 0.95
N VAL A 594 0.03 33.86 1.25
CA VAL A 594 0.24 35.25 0.80
C VAL A 594 1.18 35.27 -0.40
N ASN A 595 0.74 35.90 -1.47
CA ASN A 595 1.55 36.10 -2.65
C ASN A 595 2.42 37.35 -2.49
N LEU A 596 3.73 37.20 -2.50
CA LEU A 596 4.70 38.29 -2.47
C LEU A 596 5.12 38.69 -3.87
N LYS A 597 5.35 39.99 -4.07
CA LYS A 597 5.92 40.49 -5.32
C LYS A 597 7.41 40.10 -5.41
N PRO A 598 7.93 39.69 -6.58
CA PRO A 598 9.35 39.47 -6.78
C PRO A 598 10.17 40.73 -6.56
N GLU A 599 11.46 40.56 -6.24
CA GLU A 599 12.43 41.64 -6.07
C GLU A 599 12.02 42.73 -5.06
N LYS A 600 11.33 42.31 -3.96
CA LYS A 600 10.86 43.22 -2.92
C LYS A 600 11.38 42.80 -1.55
N LYS A 601 11.38 43.75 -0.62
CA LYS A 601 11.66 43.53 0.80
C LYS A 601 10.42 43.84 1.63
N TYR A 602 10.16 43.06 2.65
CA TYR A 602 9.02 43.15 3.53
C TYR A 602 9.45 43.05 4.99
N THR A 603 8.65 43.62 5.86
CA THR A 603 8.68 43.31 7.30
C THR A 603 7.42 42.54 7.66
N ILE A 604 7.54 41.59 8.59
CA ILE A 604 6.43 40.76 9.06
C ILE A 604 6.47 40.71 10.60
N VAL A 605 5.31 40.88 11.22
CA VAL A 605 5.15 40.80 12.68
C VAL A 605 3.83 40.10 12.98
N ALA A 606 3.80 39.23 13.98
CA ALA A 606 2.57 38.62 14.48
C ALA A 606 2.12 39.32 15.78
N GLU A 607 0.78 39.40 15.96
CA GLU A 607 0.16 39.94 17.16
C GLU A 607 -0.98 39.04 17.62
N VAL A 608 -1.05 38.76 18.93
CA VAL A 608 -2.15 38.05 19.58
C VAL A 608 -2.34 38.55 21.00
N ASN A 609 -3.57 38.89 21.39
CA ASN A 609 -3.92 39.35 22.75
C ASN A 609 -2.99 40.45 23.27
N GLY A 610 -2.66 41.43 22.42
CA GLY A 610 -1.79 42.55 22.75
C GLY A 610 -0.29 42.23 22.83
N LYS A 611 0.12 40.99 22.62
CA LYS A 611 1.51 40.56 22.51
C LYS A 611 1.94 40.56 21.07
N ARG A 612 3.17 40.99 20.82
CA ARG A 612 3.76 41.00 19.48
C ARG A 612 4.97 40.08 19.39
N SER A 613 5.15 39.46 18.23
CA SER A 613 6.45 38.88 17.89
C SER A 613 7.47 39.98 17.65
N ALA A 614 8.72 39.60 17.57
CA ALA A 614 9.66 40.53 16.96
C ALA A 614 9.35 40.72 15.47
N VAL A 615 9.77 41.85 14.94
CA VAL A 615 9.69 42.14 13.50
C VAL A 615 10.75 41.27 12.76
N ALA A 616 10.31 40.51 11.79
CA ALA A 616 11.19 39.74 10.93
C ALA A 616 11.26 40.40 9.54
N ASP A 617 12.45 40.42 8.96
CA ASP A 617 12.67 40.89 7.60
C ASP A 617 12.54 39.74 6.61
N LEU A 618 11.78 39.97 5.54
CA LEU A 618 11.64 39.04 4.42
C LEU A 618 12.15 39.71 3.14
N SER A 619 12.81 38.91 2.29
CA SER A 619 13.29 39.42 1.01
C SER A 619 12.93 38.42 -0.10
N THR A 620 12.33 38.93 -1.17
CA THR A 620 12.11 38.19 -2.41
C THR A 620 13.15 38.50 -3.49
N VAL A 621 14.15 39.29 -3.14
CA VAL A 621 15.21 39.69 -4.07
C VAL A 621 16.04 38.46 -4.47
N GLY A 622 16.18 38.22 -5.77
CA GLY A 622 16.90 37.06 -6.32
C GLY A 622 16.16 35.73 -6.24
N LEU A 623 14.95 35.68 -5.71
CA LEU A 623 14.16 34.46 -5.65
C LEU A 623 13.42 34.20 -6.97
N LYS A 624 13.45 32.93 -7.41
CA LYS A 624 12.68 32.50 -8.58
C LYS A 624 11.19 32.33 -8.24
N SER A 625 10.34 32.56 -9.24
CA SER A 625 8.90 32.29 -9.19
C SER A 625 8.59 30.86 -8.75
N GLY A 626 7.54 30.70 -7.96
CA GLY A 626 7.12 29.41 -7.39
C GLY A 626 7.86 29.02 -6.09
N LYS A 627 8.73 29.86 -5.55
CA LYS A 627 9.40 29.66 -4.27
C LYS A 627 8.40 29.91 -3.12
N VAL A 628 8.40 29.03 -2.11
CA VAL A 628 7.66 29.21 -0.86
C VAL A 628 8.64 29.69 0.21
N ILE A 629 8.29 30.79 0.90
CA ILE A 629 9.01 31.28 2.08
C ILE A 629 8.23 30.84 3.31
N ASN A 630 8.83 29.99 4.14
CA ASN A 630 8.26 29.59 5.42
C ASN A 630 8.80 30.53 6.52
N GLN A 631 7.91 31.24 7.23
CA GLN A 631 8.30 32.16 8.30
C GLN A 631 7.64 31.74 9.61
N ILE A 632 8.44 31.48 10.64
CA ILE A 632 7.95 31.21 11.99
C ILE A 632 8.08 32.47 12.84
N LEU A 633 7.01 32.85 13.53
CA LEU A 633 6.93 33.99 14.43
C LEU A 633 6.53 33.52 15.82
N TYR A 634 7.19 34.03 16.88
CA TYR A 634 6.88 33.70 18.28
C TYR A 634 6.32 34.94 18.96
N VAL A 635 5.17 34.80 19.64
CA VAL A 635 4.49 35.94 20.28
C VAL A 635 4.67 35.99 21.82
N ASP A 636 5.76 35.45 22.32
CA ASP A 636 6.10 35.40 23.74
C ASP A 636 6.67 36.71 24.31
N GLY A 637 6.80 37.78 23.51
CA GLY A 637 7.41 39.02 23.90
C GLY A 637 8.90 38.96 24.18
N GLY A 638 9.50 37.79 23.96
CA GLY A 638 10.95 37.60 23.90
C GLY A 638 11.47 38.30 22.66
N THR A 639 12.62 38.92 22.74
CA THR A 639 13.40 39.35 21.60
C THR A 639 13.32 38.29 20.53
N ALA A 640 12.79 38.65 19.36
CA ALA A 640 12.92 37.76 18.23
C ALA A 640 14.41 37.48 18.13
N GLU A 641 14.78 36.25 18.45
CA GLU A 641 15.82 35.67 17.64
C GLU A 641 15.22 35.61 16.24
N THR A 642 15.44 36.70 15.50
CA THR A 642 15.72 36.54 14.12
C THR A 642 16.86 35.53 14.07
N ALA A 643 16.49 34.29 14.08
CA ALA A 643 17.20 33.33 13.31
C ALA A 643 16.97 33.72 11.83
N ALA A 644 17.48 34.86 11.43
CA ALA A 644 18.22 34.92 10.22
C ALA A 644 19.33 33.88 10.44
N ALA A 645 19.01 32.63 10.21
CA ALA A 645 19.97 31.62 9.91
C ALA A 645 20.79 32.30 8.81
N LYS A 646 21.96 32.77 9.18
CA LYS A 646 22.85 33.34 8.20
C LYS A 646 23.13 32.21 7.25
N GLU A 647 22.48 32.26 6.13
CA GLU A 647 22.57 31.23 5.10
C GLU A 647 24.03 31.14 4.70
N ILE A 648 24.61 29.99 4.87
CA ILE A 648 25.96 29.69 4.38
C ILE A 648 25.76 28.94 3.07
N LEU A 649 26.21 29.47 1.99
CA LEU A 649 26.22 28.78 0.72
C LEU A 649 27.31 27.71 0.69
N MET A 650 26.99 26.55 0.17
CA MET A 650 27.91 25.44 0.00
C MET A 650 27.91 24.95 -1.44
N ASP A 651 29.11 24.73 -1.96
CA ASP A 651 29.32 24.04 -3.22
C ASP A 651 29.94 22.66 -2.96
N VAL A 652 29.35 21.63 -3.55
CA VAL A 652 29.83 20.25 -3.43
C VAL A 652 30.27 19.75 -4.80
N ALA A 653 31.52 19.31 -4.93
CA ALA A 653 32.00 18.60 -6.12
C ALA A 653 32.02 17.10 -5.85
N VAL A 654 31.35 16.33 -6.67
CA VAL A 654 31.33 14.85 -6.59
C VAL A 654 32.20 14.30 -7.72
N LYS A 655 33.23 13.55 -7.38
CA LYS A 655 34.21 13.03 -8.33
C LYS A 655 34.43 11.54 -8.17
N ASN A 656 34.71 10.85 -9.26
CA ASN A 656 35.16 9.47 -9.22
C ASN A 656 36.53 9.39 -8.52
N SER A 657 36.65 8.48 -7.55
CA SER A 657 37.85 8.37 -6.70
C SER A 657 39.13 8.01 -7.49
N LYS A 658 39.01 7.25 -8.59
CA LYS A 658 40.13 6.80 -9.44
C LYS A 658 40.46 7.80 -10.55
N THR A 659 39.44 8.20 -11.33
CA THR A 659 39.64 9.04 -12.52
C THR A 659 39.68 10.54 -12.22
N LYS A 660 39.25 10.95 -11.03
CA LYS A 660 39.11 12.35 -10.58
C LYS A 660 38.14 13.19 -11.45
N LYS A 661 37.45 12.59 -12.41
CA LYS A 661 36.43 13.26 -13.21
C LYS A 661 35.17 13.50 -12.40
N GLY A 662 34.44 14.58 -12.67
CA GLY A 662 33.15 14.86 -12.06
C GLY A 662 32.13 13.81 -12.44
N ILE A 663 31.21 13.54 -11.52
CA ILE A 663 30.09 12.61 -11.71
C ILE A 663 28.81 13.45 -11.79
N ALA A 664 28.17 13.40 -12.95
CA ALA A 664 26.88 14.06 -13.19
C ALA A 664 25.71 13.29 -12.51
N ASN A 665 24.64 14.01 -12.21
CA ASN A 665 23.40 13.47 -11.61
C ASN A 665 23.61 12.70 -10.30
N ALA A 666 24.71 12.91 -9.59
CA ALA A 666 24.91 12.35 -8.27
C ALA A 666 24.04 13.11 -7.25
N LEU A 667 23.29 12.38 -6.43
CA LEU A 667 22.51 12.95 -5.34
C LEU A 667 23.45 13.26 -4.17
N VAL A 668 23.47 14.51 -3.72
CA VAL A 668 24.20 14.99 -2.55
C VAL A 668 23.19 15.27 -1.45
N THR A 669 23.25 14.50 -0.36
CA THR A 669 22.40 14.68 0.82
C THR A 669 23.21 15.22 1.99
N LEU A 670 22.75 16.33 2.57
CA LEU A 670 23.29 16.91 3.80
C LEU A 670 22.27 16.70 4.92
N THR A 671 22.70 16.13 6.03
CA THR A 671 21.84 15.89 7.20
C THR A 671 22.38 16.71 8.38
N ASP A 672 21.54 17.53 9.00
CA ASP A 672 21.90 18.31 10.20
C ASP A 672 21.86 17.46 11.49
N ALA A 673 22.19 18.08 12.61
CA ALA A 673 22.20 17.41 13.92
C ALA A 673 20.80 16.96 14.39
N ASP A 674 19.75 17.57 13.87
CA ASP A 674 18.34 17.28 14.20
C ASP A 674 17.74 16.25 13.22
N GLY A 675 18.52 15.77 12.25
CA GLY A 675 18.12 14.79 11.25
C GLY A 675 17.44 15.36 10.00
N ASN A 676 17.36 16.69 9.85
CA ASN A 676 16.79 17.31 8.65
C ASN A 676 17.74 17.15 7.48
N LYS A 677 17.19 16.83 6.31
CA LYS A 677 17.95 16.59 5.09
C LYS A 677 17.81 17.73 4.09
N THR A 678 18.92 18.08 3.45
CA THR A 678 18.96 18.99 2.29
C THR A 678 19.60 18.24 1.13
N ASP A 679 18.86 18.07 0.04
CA ASP A 679 19.30 17.34 -1.14
C ASP A 679 19.65 18.28 -2.29
N ALA A 680 20.67 17.93 -3.06
CA ALA A 680 21.05 18.60 -4.28
C ALA A 680 21.61 17.60 -5.29
N THR A 681 21.45 17.88 -6.58
CA THR A 681 21.95 17.02 -7.66
C THR A 681 23.09 17.70 -8.38
N THR A 682 24.13 16.95 -8.74
CA THR A 682 25.28 17.50 -9.46
C THR A 682 24.98 17.73 -10.94
N ASP A 683 25.58 18.81 -11.49
CA ASP A 683 25.57 19.15 -12.91
C ASP A 683 26.44 18.18 -13.76
N GLU A 684 26.48 18.39 -15.07
CA GLU A 684 27.27 17.59 -16.00
C GLU A 684 28.77 17.54 -15.66
N LYS A 685 29.26 18.50 -14.89
CA LYS A 685 30.67 18.58 -14.44
C LYS A 685 30.90 18.02 -13.05
N GLY A 686 29.82 17.47 -12.44
CA GLY A 686 29.86 16.87 -11.11
C GLY A 686 29.79 17.88 -9.96
N ASN A 687 29.21 19.07 -10.14
CA ASN A 687 29.12 20.10 -9.12
C ASN A 687 27.65 20.35 -8.73
N ALA A 688 27.35 20.33 -7.45
CA ALA A 688 26.12 20.86 -6.86
C ALA A 688 26.47 22.20 -6.19
N LYS A 689 25.97 23.31 -6.70
CA LYS A 689 26.33 24.66 -6.26
C LYS A 689 25.20 25.38 -5.54
N GLY A 690 25.58 26.25 -4.62
CA GLY A 690 24.64 27.13 -3.94
C GLY A 690 23.69 26.43 -2.98
N ILE A 691 24.10 25.32 -2.39
CA ILE A 691 23.31 24.63 -1.38
C ILE A 691 23.25 25.53 -0.13
N VAL A 692 22.04 25.85 0.30
CA VAL A 692 21.83 26.76 1.42
C VAL A 692 21.82 25.96 2.72
N LEU A 693 22.68 26.33 3.67
CA LEU A 693 22.85 25.70 4.97
C LEU A 693 22.75 26.73 6.09
N ASN A 694 22.35 26.28 7.28
CA ASN A 694 22.32 27.12 8.48
C ASN A 694 23.73 27.36 9.03
N ALA A 695 24.02 28.60 9.39
CA ALA A 695 25.31 28.98 10.00
C ALA A 695 25.49 28.35 11.38
N GLY A 696 26.71 27.97 11.73
CA GLY A 696 27.01 27.37 13.03
C GLY A 696 26.48 25.97 13.24
N THR A 697 25.91 25.34 12.24
CA THR A 697 25.22 24.04 12.33
C THR A 697 26.14 22.92 11.92
N LYS A 698 26.04 21.78 12.60
CA LYS A 698 26.74 20.53 12.26
C LYS A 698 25.99 19.79 11.18
N TYR A 699 26.66 19.43 10.11
CA TYR A 699 26.10 18.63 9.01
C TYR A 699 26.95 17.39 8.76
N LYS A 700 26.30 16.36 8.26
CA LYS A 700 26.88 15.22 7.60
C LYS A 700 26.52 15.31 6.11
N VAL A 701 27.48 15.08 5.23
CA VAL A 701 27.26 15.10 3.78
C VAL A 701 27.70 13.79 3.15
N ILE A 702 26.87 13.28 2.26
CA ILE A 702 27.09 12.05 1.51
C ILE A 702 26.67 12.29 0.05
N ALA A 703 27.32 11.61 -0.89
CA ALA A 703 26.91 11.62 -2.29
C ALA A 703 26.70 10.20 -2.80
N ILE A 704 25.64 10.00 -3.59
CA ILE A 704 25.24 8.71 -4.17
C ILE A 704 25.09 8.86 -5.68
N SER A 705 25.65 7.93 -6.45
CA SER A 705 25.47 7.83 -7.89
C SER A 705 25.58 6.37 -8.32
N ASP A 706 24.62 5.85 -9.10
CA ASP A 706 24.63 4.52 -9.69
C ASP A 706 25.04 3.41 -8.70
N ALA A 707 24.36 3.29 -7.58
CA ALA A 707 24.64 2.33 -6.50
C ALA A 707 26.02 2.46 -5.82
N SER A 708 26.74 3.55 -6.06
CA SER A 708 28.02 3.86 -5.39
C SER A 708 27.85 5.09 -4.52
N THR A 709 28.40 5.03 -3.31
CA THR A 709 28.26 6.07 -2.28
C THR A 709 29.63 6.63 -1.91
N SER A 710 29.71 7.95 -1.60
CA SER A 710 30.91 8.53 -1.00
C SER A 710 30.99 8.15 0.49
N GLU A 711 32.17 8.34 1.10
CA GLU A 711 32.25 8.40 2.56
C GLU A 711 31.39 9.54 3.12
N GLU A 712 30.70 9.29 4.23
CA GLU A 712 29.99 10.32 4.97
C GLU A 712 30.99 11.27 5.62
N THR A 713 30.90 12.55 5.31
CA THR A 713 31.81 13.57 5.85
C THR A 713 31.02 14.51 6.77
N ALA A 714 31.42 14.60 8.02
CA ALA A 714 30.87 15.58 8.96
C ALA A 714 31.65 16.91 8.89
N PHE A 715 30.93 18.03 9.05
CA PHE A 715 31.51 19.36 9.17
C PHE A 715 30.55 20.31 9.90
N THR A 716 31.06 21.44 10.34
CA THR A 716 30.24 22.50 10.94
C THR A 716 30.33 23.72 10.06
N THR A 717 29.20 24.34 9.74
CA THR A 717 29.17 25.59 9.00
C THR A 717 29.71 26.73 9.88
N PRO A 718 30.50 27.66 9.32
CA PRO A 718 30.98 28.81 10.08
C PRO A 718 29.81 29.73 10.48
N ALA A 719 29.99 30.54 11.52
CA ALA A 719 28.99 31.52 11.96
C ALA A 719 28.75 32.65 10.93
N LYS A 720 29.70 32.89 10.01
CA LYS A 720 29.63 33.81 8.87
C LYS A 720 30.54 33.32 7.75
N SER A 721 30.12 33.43 6.50
CA SER A 721 31.00 33.25 5.34
C SER A 721 30.58 34.22 4.24
N ALA A 722 31.56 34.92 3.67
CA ALA A 722 31.35 35.80 2.53
C ALA A 722 31.45 35.06 1.18
N LYS A 723 31.92 33.81 1.18
CA LYS A 723 32.05 32.93 0.00
C LYS A 723 31.44 31.58 0.31
N PRO A 724 30.90 30.85 -0.71
CA PRO A 724 30.45 29.49 -0.51
C PRO A 724 31.56 28.62 0.08
N ILE A 725 31.21 27.79 1.06
CA ILE A 725 32.11 26.73 1.55
C ILE A 725 32.12 25.60 0.53
N SER A 726 33.28 25.03 0.24
CA SER A 726 33.41 24.00 -0.79
C SER A 726 33.83 22.67 -0.18
N LYS A 727 33.19 21.59 -0.65
CA LYS A 727 33.55 20.21 -0.32
C LYS A 727 33.68 19.37 -1.57
N THR A 728 34.64 18.45 -1.56
CA THR A 728 34.77 17.44 -2.62
C THR A 728 34.49 16.06 -2.01
N LEU A 729 33.52 15.35 -2.59
CA LEU A 729 33.20 14.00 -2.23
C LEU A 729 33.69 13.04 -3.32
N LEU A 730 34.26 11.91 -2.89
CA LEU A 730 34.81 10.92 -3.81
C LEU A 730 33.91 9.67 -3.75
N ILE A 731 33.36 9.28 -4.89
CA ILE A 731 32.60 8.04 -5.04
C ILE A 731 33.52 6.95 -5.59
N GLY A 732 33.42 5.73 -5.02
CA GLY A 732 34.16 4.55 -5.48
C GLY A 732 35.34 4.13 -4.58
N GLN A 733 35.34 4.54 -3.30
CA GLN A 733 36.19 3.92 -2.27
C GLN A 733 35.33 3.07 -1.31
N PRO A 734 35.86 1.93 -0.81
CA PRO A 734 35.17 1.17 0.24
C PRO A 734 35.23 1.92 1.57
N ALA A 735 34.10 1.98 2.27
CA ALA A 735 34.01 2.55 3.60
C ALA A 735 34.88 1.78 4.61
N ILE A 736 35.70 2.47 5.39
CA ILE A 736 36.37 1.95 6.57
C ILE A 736 35.42 2.15 7.76
N ALA A 737 35.01 1.05 8.36
CA ALA A 737 34.15 1.06 9.52
C ALA A 737 34.84 1.65 10.74
N ASN A 738 34.22 2.61 11.41
CA ASN A 738 34.52 2.95 12.78
C ASN A 738 33.34 2.62 13.68
N ASN A 739 33.63 1.73 14.63
CA ASN A 739 32.77 1.29 15.72
C ASN A 739 32.45 2.42 16.70
N SER A 740 31.20 2.51 17.14
CA SER A 740 30.91 2.68 18.58
C SER A 740 29.47 2.33 18.91
N ASN A 741 29.36 1.41 19.83
CA ASN A 741 28.24 0.84 20.56
C ASN A 741 27.00 1.71 20.84
N ASN A 742 25.78 1.18 20.70
CA ASN A 742 24.98 0.73 21.86
C ASN A 742 23.70 -0.04 21.48
N THR A 743 23.59 -1.18 22.06
CA THR A 743 22.52 -2.05 22.58
C THR A 743 21.05 -1.61 22.42
N ASN A 744 20.14 -2.42 21.83
CA ASN A 744 19.35 -3.45 22.46
C ASN A 744 18.26 -4.03 21.54
N THR A 745 18.28 -5.32 21.46
CA THR A 745 17.23 -6.35 21.37
C THR A 745 16.06 -6.20 20.41
N SER A 746 16.05 -7.03 19.37
CA SER A 746 15.00 -8.05 19.15
C SER A 746 15.39 -8.99 18.00
N THR A 747 15.02 -10.20 18.15
CA THR A 747 15.13 -11.39 17.33
C THR A 747 15.14 -11.15 15.82
N ASP A 748 16.34 -11.51 15.18
CA ASP A 748 16.37 -11.27 13.89
C ASP A 748 17.63 -11.66 13.17
N VAL A 749 17.68 -11.56 11.93
CA VAL A 749 18.83 -11.79 11.09
C VAL A 749 20.00 -10.93 11.57
N PRO A 750 21.17 -11.50 11.92
CA PRO A 750 22.30 -10.68 12.40
C PRO A 750 22.78 -9.74 11.29
N SER A 751 22.62 -8.44 11.50
CA SER A 751 23.19 -7.39 10.63
C SER A 751 24.72 -7.34 10.67
N ASP A 752 25.37 -8.14 11.52
CA ASP A 752 26.80 -8.09 11.85
C ASP A 752 27.56 -9.38 11.52
N LEU A 753 27.21 -10.04 10.42
CA LEU A 753 28.06 -11.13 9.93
C LEU A 753 29.42 -10.57 9.49
N PRO A 754 30.54 -11.22 9.90
CA PRO A 754 31.85 -10.83 9.38
C PRO A 754 31.85 -10.83 7.84
N PRO A 755 32.56 -9.94 7.17
CA PRO A 755 32.59 -9.87 5.70
C PRO A 755 32.97 -11.19 5.00
N SER A 756 33.51 -12.15 5.74
CA SER A 756 33.85 -13.49 5.26
C SER A 756 32.69 -14.50 5.38
N GLU A 757 31.55 -14.08 5.89
CA GLU A 757 30.39 -14.95 6.08
C GLU A 757 29.16 -14.37 5.37
N TYR A 758 28.34 -15.26 4.79
CA TYR A 758 27.05 -14.95 4.17
C TYR A 758 26.01 -15.94 4.66
N GLU A 759 24.85 -15.45 5.01
CA GLU A 759 23.71 -16.25 5.42
C GLU A 759 22.43 -15.72 4.76
N PHE A 760 21.64 -16.63 4.19
CA PHE A 760 20.37 -16.32 3.60
C PHE A 760 19.31 -17.35 4.01
N TYR A 761 18.16 -16.86 4.44
CA TYR A 761 16.99 -17.66 4.77
C TYR A 761 16.02 -17.65 3.62
N PHE A 762 15.63 -18.84 3.16
CA PHE A 762 14.62 -18.96 2.11
C PHE A 762 13.23 -18.96 2.73
N THR A 763 12.30 -18.20 2.17
CA THR A 763 10.89 -18.55 2.27
C THR A 763 10.70 -19.96 1.72
N TYR A 764 9.64 -20.61 2.13
CA TYR A 764 9.47 -22.03 1.80
C TYR A 764 9.60 -22.26 0.29
N ASN A 765 10.36 -23.27 -0.07
CA ASN A 765 10.64 -23.74 -1.42
C ASN A 765 11.34 -22.80 -2.40
N LYS A 766 11.67 -21.57 -2.01
CA LYS A 766 12.43 -20.66 -2.89
C LYS A 766 13.88 -21.12 -3.04
N LYS A 767 14.43 -20.90 -4.24
CA LYS A 767 15.83 -21.24 -4.61
C LYS A 767 16.64 -19.99 -4.96
N LYS A 768 15.98 -18.86 -5.18
CA LYS A 768 16.63 -17.62 -5.58
C LYS A 768 17.31 -17.01 -4.36
N ILE A 769 18.54 -16.62 -4.50
CA ILE A 769 19.35 -15.94 -3.49
C ILE A 769 19.23 -14.46 -3.78
N ASN A 770 19.03 -13.63 -2.77
CA ASN A 770 19.05 -12.19 -2.94
C ASN A 770 20.50 -11.73 -3.10
N ASP A 771 20.89 -11.40 -4.31
CA ASP A 771 22.21 -10.93 -4.71
C ASP A 771 22.33 -9.40 -4.70
N ALA A 772 21.27 -8.70 -4.31
CA ALA A 772 21.23 -7.25 -4.19
C ALA A 772 21.43 -6.73 -2.76
N ASP A 773 21.56 -7.60 -1.74
CA ASP A 773 21.69 -7.17 -0.36
C ASP A 773 23.15 -6.80 0.02
N ALA A 774 23.30 -5.93 1.01
CA ALA A 774 24.61 -5.44 1.46
C ALA A 774 25.47 -6.58 2.04
N ILE A 775 24.88 -7.61 2.66
CA ILE A 775 25.62 -8.75 3.24
C ILE A 775 26.20 -9.59 2.09
N TRP A 776 25.46 -9.81 1.03
CA TRP A 776 25.97 -10.45 -0.19
C TRP A 776 27.12 -9.69 -0.80
N THR A 777 26.93 -8.38 -0.98
CA THR A 777 27.96 -7.52 -1.58
C THR A 777 29.25 -7.53 -0.77
N ASN A 778 29.17 -7.38 0.55
CA ASN A 778 30.33 -7.42 1.44
C ASN A 778 31.04 -8.76 1.41
N PHE A 779 30.28 -9.86 1.41
CA PHE A 779 30.82 -11.21 1.31
C PHE A 779 31.55 -11.44 -0.01
N ILE A 780 30.97 -11.04 -1.15
CA ILE A 780 31.60 -11.19 -2.47
C ILE A 780 32.84 -10.34 -2.57
N ASP A 781 32.83 -9.09 -2.09
CA ASP A 781 34.00 -8.21 -2.11
C ASP A 781 35.16 -8.81 -1.29
N LYS A 782 34.84 -9.42 -0.14
CA LYS A 782 35.85 -10.12 0.64
C LYS A 782 36.42 -11.35 -0.05
N VAL A 783 35.56 -12.14 -0.74
CA VAL A 783 36.02 -13.30 -1.51
C VAL A 783 36.89 -12.84 -2.69
N VAL A 784 36.54 -11.77 -3.38
CA VAL A 784 37.34 -11.17 -4.46
C VAL A 784 38.70 -10.72 -3.96
N GLU A 785 38.76 -9.97 -2.85
CA GLU A 785 40.01 -9.54 -2.23
C GLU A 785 40.93 -10.73 -1.93
N LEU A 786 40.40 -11.74 -1.23
CA LEU A 786 41.15 -12.94 -0.85
C LEU A 786 41.62 -13.74 -2.07
N SER A 787 40.79 -13.87 -3.11
CA SER A 787 41.13 -14.64 -4.31
C SER A 787 42.30 -14.04 -5.11
N LYS A 788 42.53 -12.74 -5.01
CA LYS A 788 43.67 -12.07 -5.64
C LYS A 788 44.99 -12.43 -4.94
N GLN A 789 44.95 -12.75 -3.67
CA GLN A 789 46.12 -12.98 -2.84
C GLN A 789 46.45 -14.47 -2.64
N LYS A 790 45.44 -15.32 -2.39
CA LYS A 790 45.63 -16.73 -2.04
C LYS A 790 44.49 -17.61 -2.56
N THR A 791 44.64 -18.92 -2.42
CA THR A 791 43.51 -19.87 -2.62
C THR A 791 42.52 -19.67 -1.49
N VAL A 792 41.22 -19.46 -1.83
CA VAL A 792 40.14 -19.23 -0.90
C VAL A 792 39.32 -20.50 -0.72
N SER A 793 39.19 -20.97 0.49
CA SER A 793 38.27 -22.07 0.83
C SER A 793 36.89 -21.51 1.15
N VAL A 794 35.88 -21.89 0.36
CA VAL A 794 34.49 -21.46 0.58
C VAL A 794 33.66 -22.67 1.04
N LYS A 795 33.28 -22.66 2.31
CA LYS A 795 32.45 -23.70 2.91
C LYS A 795 30.98 -23.28 2.85
N ILE A 796 30.15 -24.06 2.15
CA ILE A 796 28.71 -23.81 1.98
C ILE A 796 27.94 -24.85 2.79
N ASN A 797 27.14 -24.39 3.75
CA ASN A 797 26.21 -25.19 4.52
C ASN A 797 24.79 -24.81 4.13
N SER A 798 24.00 -25.77 3.70
CA SER A 798 22.62 -25.57 3.32
C SER A 798 21.69 -26.47 4.12
N SER A 799 20.52 -25.95 4.46
CA SER A 799 19.48 -26.70 5.15
C SER A 799 18.14 -26.51 4.46
N ALA A 800 17.33 -27.55 4.50
CA ALA A 800 15.91 -27.47 4.24
C ALA A 800 15.15 -28.06 5.44
N SER A 801 13.91 -27.59 5.66
CA SER A 801 13.06 -28.15 6.71
C SER A 801 12.67 -29.61 6.40
N ARG A 802 12.00 -30.27 7.34
CA ARG A 802 11.49 -31.65 7.12
C ARG A 802 10.17 -31.71 6.38
N VAL A 803 9.74 -30.60 5.78
CA VAL A 803 8.49 -30.44 5.05
C VAL A 803 8.78 -30.49 3.55
N PRO A 804 8.07 -31.24 2.74
CA PRO A 804 7.18 -32.34 3.13
C PRO A 804 7.91 -33.69 3.27
N SER A 805 8.99 -33.94 2.50
CA SER A 805 9.71 -35.17 2.58
C SER A 805 11.22 -35.00 2.85
N ARG A 806 11.79 -35.96 3.60
CA ARG A 806 13.22 -35.94 3.90
C ARG A 806 14.12 -36.07 2.67
N ARG A 807 13.69 -36.84 1.67
CA ARG A 807 14.50 -37.08 0.44
C ARG A 807 14.45 -35.87 -0.48
N GLY A 808 13.26 -35.32 -0.75
CA GLY A 808 13.06 -34.11 -1.54
C GLY A 808 13.79 -32.91 -0.94
N ASN A 809 13.66 -32.71 0.36
CA ASN A 809 14.32 -31.63 1.08
C ASN A 809 15.84 -31.75 1.11
N LYS A 810 16.41 -32.96 1.11
CA LYS A 810 17.86 -33.16 0.95
C LYS A 810 18.31 -32.73 -0.46
N ASN A 811 17.52 -33.02 -1.49
CA ASN A 811 17.78 -32.57 -2.84
C ASN A 811 17.65 -31.06 -2.98
N LEU A 812 16.64 -30.45 -2.35
CA LEU A 812 16.45 -29.02 -2.30
C LEU A 812 17.61 -28.31 -1.59
N ALA A 813 18.02 -28.78 -0.42
CA ALA A 813 19.20 -28.25 0.26
C ALA A 813 20.47 -28.36 -0.60
N SER A 814 20.66 -29.49 -1.29
CA SER A 814 21.79 -29.67 -2.21
C SER A 814 21.73 -28.73 -3.41
N ALA A 815 20.55 -28.51 -3.98
CA ALA A 815 20.33 -27.56 -5.08
C ALA A 815 20.61 -26.12 -4.66
N ARG A 816 20.17 -25.71 -3.46
CA ARG A 816 20.47 -24.39 -2.88
C ARG A 816 21.97 -24.17 -2.70
N ALA A 817 22.68 -25.18 -2.13
CA ALA A 817 24.13 -25.11 -2.00
C ALA A 817 24.85 -25.01 -3.35
N LYS A 818 24.35 -25.72 -4.38
CA LYS A 818 24.90 -25.66 -5.74
C LYS A 818 24.64 -24.29 -6.37
N LYS A 819 23.42 -23.75 -6.22
CA LYS A 819 23.07 -22.43 -6.75
C LYS A 819 23.93 -21.34 -6.10
N LEU A 820 24.08 -21.35 -4.75
CA LEU A 820 24.94 -20.40 -4.07
C LEU A 820 26.38 -20.47 -4.56
N GLN A 821 26.93 -21.67 -4.75
CA GLN A 821 28.27 -21.84 -5.33
C GLN A 821 28.37 -21.20 -6.73
N THR A 822 27.36 -21.38 -7.58
CA THR A 822 27.31 -20.81 -8.92
C THR A 822 27.27 -19.28 -8.84
N SER A 823 26.35 -18.74 -8.03
CA SER A 823 26.23 -17.28 -7.85
C SER A 823 27.50 -16.64 -7.30
N ILE A 824 28.19 -17.30 -6.33
CA ILE A 824 29.48 -16.81 -5.84
C ILE A 824 30.52 -16.76 -6.97
N LYS A 825 30.61 -17.81 -7.80
CA LYS A 825 31.57 -17.82 -8.92
C LYS A 825 31.29 -16.71 -9.94
N GLU A 826 30.02 -16.55 -10.31
CA GLU A 826 29.58 -15.52 -11.25
C GLU A 826 29.85 -14.11 -10.71
N ALA A 827 29.50 -13.84 -9.46
CA ALA A 827 29.71 -12.54 -8.84
C ALA A 827 31.19 -12.21 -8.61
N VAL A 828 32.01 -13.21 -8.23
CA VAL A 828 33.47 -13.02 -8.10
C VAL A 828 34.12 -12.75 -9.44
N ALA A 829 33.73 -13.47 -10.50
CA ALA A 829 34.20 -13.22 -11.85
C ALA A 829 33.82 -11.81 -12.34
N ALA A 830 32.56 -11.41 -12.15
CA ALA A 830 32.06 -10.09 -12.55
C ALA A 830 32.82 -8.93 -11.86
N LYS A 831 33.28 -9.14 -10.62
CA LYS A 831 34.08 -8.16 -9.87
C LYS A 831 35.60 -8.31 -10.05
N GLY A 832 36.06 -9.09 -11.03
CA GLY A 832 37.48 -9.26 -11.36
C GLY A 832 38.29 -10.06 -10.35
N GLY A 833 37.65 -10.92 -9.59
CA GLY A 833 38.31 -11.91 -8.71
C GLY A 833 38.77 -13.16 -9.48
N ASP A 834 39.73 -13.91 -8.92
CA ASP A 834 40.28 -15.13 -9.51
C ASP A 834 39.45 -16.35 -9.09
N VAL A 835 38.53 -16.75 -9.97
CA VAL A 835 37.65 -17.90 -9.73
C VAL A 835 38.42 -19.24 -9.66
N SER A 836 39.60 -19.33 -10.29
CA SER A 836 40.41 -20.58 -10.27
C SER A 836 40.96 -20.90 -8.89
N LYS A 837 41.11 -19.88 -8.06
CA LYS A 837 41.56 -20.02 -6.65
C LYS A 837 40.45 -20.35 -5.67
N LEU A 838 39.18 -20.48 -6.10
CA LEU A 838 38.09 -20.80 -5.19
C LEU A 838 37.92 -22.32 -5.04
N LYS A 839 38.13 -22.83 -3.84
CA LYS A 839 37.85 -24.21 -3.47
C LYS A 839 36.57 -24.31 -2.65
N PHE A 840 35.57 -25.04 -3.19
CA PHE A 840 34.25 -25.16 -2.55
C PHE A 840 34.06 -26.48 -1.82
N THR A 841 33.58 -26.40 -0.58
CA THR A 841 33.07 -27.55 0.16
C THR A 841 31.59 -27.33 0.46
N ARG A 842 30.74 -28.29 0.12
CA ARG A 842 29.29 -28.20 0.29
C ARG A 842 28.78 -29.25 1.25
N SER A 843 27.90 -28.85 2.18
CA SER A 843 27.13 -29.77 3.00
C SER A 843 25.64 -29.41 2.93
N ALA A 844 24.79 -30.42 2.82
CA ALA A 844 23.35 -30.27 2.77
C ALA A 844 22.69 -31.11 3.86
N LYS A 845 21.86 -30.50 4.68
CA LYS A 845 21.17 -31.14 5.81
C LYS A 845 19.66 -30.94 5.69
N VAL A 846 18.91 -31.82 6.34
CA VAL A 846 17.49 -31.63 6.58
C VAL A 846 17.30 -31.42 8.07
N GLY A 847 16.85 -30.23 8.46
CA GLY A 847 16.72 -29.78 9.84
C GLY A 847 15.27 -29.63 10.32
N GLY A 848 15.10 -29.25 11.58
CA GLY A 848 13.83 -28.86 12.14
C GLY A 848 12.94 -29.97 12.68
N PRO A 849 11.77 -29.61 13.21
CA PRO A 849 10.79 -30.53 13.77
C PRO A 849 10.26 -31.50 12.69
N LYS A 850 9.72 -32.64 13.14
CA LYS A 850 9.06 -33.57 12.21
C LYS A 850 7.80 -32.92 11.66
N TYR A 851 7.64 -32.95 10.34
CA TYR A 851 6.44 -32.49 9.67
C TYR A 851 5.22 -33.34 10.03
N ARG A 852 4.09 -32.73 10.28
CA ARG A 852 2.85 -33.38 10.69
C ARG A 852 1.63 -33.01 9.80
N GLY A 853 1.88 -32.44 8.62
CA GLY A 853 0.82 -31.94 7.75
C GLY A 853 0.34 -30.50 8.07
N ASP A 854 1.03 -29.80 8.96
CA ASP A 854 0.62 -28.52 9.56
C ASP A 854 1.35 -27.29 8.98
N PHE A 855 1.78 -27.36 7.72
CA PHE A 855 2.65 -26.31 7.15
C PHE A 855 1.99 -24.93 7.15
N ASN A 856 0.76 -24.82 6.66
CA ASN A 856 0.08 -23.52 6.53
C ASN A 856 -0.16 -22.83 7.88
N ILE A 857 -0.32 -23.60 8.95
CA ILE A 857 -0.56 -23.09 10.31
C ILE A 857 0.76 -22.91 11.08
N GLY A 858 1.75 -23.76 10.81
CA GLY A 858 3.05 -23.76 11.50
C GLY A 858 4.22 -23.30 10.66
N ARG A 859 4.00 -22.51 9.60
CA ARG A 859 5.00 -22.13 8.60
C ARG A 859 6.27 -21.56 9.19
N LYS A 860 6.18 -20.58 10.10
CA LYS A 860 7.33 -19.92 10.72
C LYS A 860 8.27 -20.89 11.47
N LYS A 861 7.74 -21.96 12.07
CA LYS A 861 8.58 -22.96 12.77
C LYS A 861 9.44 -23.81 11.84
N TYR A 862 9.05 -23.93 10.56
CA TYR A 862 9.79 -24.69 9.53
C TYR A 862 10.73 -23.80 8.74
N GLU A 863 10.38 -22.54 8.47
CA GLU A 863 11.17 -21.61 7.66
C GLU A 863 12.55 -21.31 8.26
N LYS A 864 12.67 -21.19 9.55
CA LYS A 864 13.97 -20.98 10.22
C LYS A 864 15.01 -22.09 9.99
N PHE A 865 14.60 -23.22 9.42
CA PHE A 865 15.52 -24.31 9.03
C PHE A 865 15.80 -24.32 7.53
N GLN A 866 15.31 -23.34 6.78
CA GLN A 866 15.48 -23.21 5.35
C GLN A 866 16.53 -22.13 5.06
N PHE A 867 17.78 -22.45 5.10
CA PHE A 867 18.86 -21.49 4.92
C PHE A 867 20.00 -22.02 4.07
N VAL A 868 20.80 -21.09 3.57
CA VAL A 868 22.13 -21.37 3.05
C VAL A 868 23.11 -20.39 3.67
N LYS A 869 24.27 -20.91 4.10
CA LYS A 869 25.35 -20.13 4.72
C LYS A 869 26.63 -20.40 3.96
N ALA A 870 27.41 -19.37 3.69
CA ALA A 870 28.76 -19.47 3.15
C ALA A 870 29.78 -18.83 4.10
N LYS A 871 30.96 -19.44 4.18
CA LYS A 871 32.10 -18.89 4.93
C LYS A 871 33.32 -19.03 4.06
N ALA A 872 34.01 -17.92 3.83
CA ALA A 872 35.27 -17.84 3.10
C ALA A 872 36.45 -17.72 4.05
N SER A 873 37.56 -18.45 3.79
CA SER A 873 38.78 -18.41 4.59
C SER A 873 40.05 -18.55 3.76
#